data_75ea1d55ca670b346227f2f980590312
#
_entry.id   75ea1d55ca670b346227f2f980590312
#
_cell.length_a   1.000
_cell.length_b   1.000
_cell.length_c   1.000
_cell.angle_alpha   90.00
_cell.angle_beta   90.00
_cell.angle_gamma   90.00
#
_symmetry.space_group_name_H-M   'P 1'
#
loop_
_entity.id
_entity.type
_entity.pdbx_description
1 polymer ?
#
loop_
_entity_poly.entity_id
_entity_poly.type
_entity_poly.pdbx_seq_one_letter_code
_entity_poly.pdbx_strand_id
1 'polypeptide(L)'
;MNVCVRGRPVTEDEPPRLTRATVSKGGQEYREISAANGLPFSVRQANTLRSLALSIGRIESARSVEAGQALRNRMTAISPLEQSANDPSPDERAGPLIKSVSRPSLKERYVPEFVRLKNALEREVLLQCNCSDALIDFAKLRISVEDKCISNYLIEQGFLDASVFYWGISGKMNIRYASDGSLSAIAPIDEKLKPFETEGILFVPALDLNQKVVFAAAPLGHQLEAFERALGYFDEATSKIVIVTPQYQKALTVTTASSNALAQDDVSMSAVYRFLPSQRKLLTVSPIIFLGAAGFAFDAFLWGLFILLTLSLGVTGLLRLASFFTYSDRQEFTVPKLDKWPHYTVLVPLYKESAICRQLVDGLDALDYPKDALDVIFLVEQDDELTQKNLRKLLKKSMRMIILPPGKPQTKPRALSVGLAATKGEFVTVFDAEDRPEPQQLKKAICQFALEGHDVACLQAALSIDHAEESWLVRQFAFEYAALFDVFLPFLSRKNLLLPLGGTSNHFRVSALRKVGGWDPFNVTEDADLAVRFARQGFKTRTLNSSTFEEAPLTLTAWLHQRTRWHKGWIQTLAVHLRHPMLTYKQLGVTNFALLLLTFFGGMLCLWAAPLTALMFGKLTLNFYNTGLQAFDAFSIYAMFCFLFGLGGTVVTVLQGSAKRGFRARSWEIASIPFYWVLGCFASYKALIEFAIKPHYWRKTEHGMVRHRGGKKERPIVIGAKRN
;
A
#
# COMPACT_ATOMS: atom_id res chain seq x y z
N MET A 1 21.32 44.30 14.24
CA MET A 1 20.46 45.24 13.48
C MET A 1 19.24 44.47 13.02
N ASN A 2 18.12 44.68 13.72
CA ASN A 2 16.84 44.02 13.43
C ASN A 2 16.14 44.79 12.31
N VAL A 3 15.77 44.09 11.25
CA VAL A 3 14.77 44.59 10.30
C VAL A 3 13.59 43.63 10.34
N CYS A 4 12.54 44.11 11.00
CA CYS A 4 11.24 43.45 11.08
C CYS A 4 10.44 43.87 9.85
N VAL A 5 10.12 42.95 8.93
CA VAL A 5 9.14 43.19 7.86
C VAL A 5 7.85 42.47 8.25
N ARG A 6 6.83 43.25 8.58
CA ARG A 6 5.45 42.78 8.81
C ARG A 6 4.89 42.22 7.48
N GLY A 7 4.76 40.93 7.38
CA GLY A 7 3.92 40.27 6.37
C GLY A 7 2.47 40.19 6.84
N ARG A 8 1.54 40.73 6.09
CA ARG A 8 0.10 40.41 6.23
C ARG A 8 -0.13 38.97 5.77
N PRO A 9 -1.02 38.21 6.39
CA PRO A 9 -1.39 36.89 5.87
C PRO A 9 -2.12 37.09 4.55
N VAL A 10 -1.64 36.40 3.52
CA VAL A 10 -2.31 36.28 2.21
C VAL A 10 -3.50 35.35 2.41
N THR A 11 -4.69 35.83 2.12
CA THR A 11 -5.91 35.02 2.08
C THR A 11 -5.84 34.05 0.91
N GLU A 12 -6.20 32.78 1.14
CA GLU A 12 -6.08 31.62 0.22
C GLU A 12 -6.93 31.69 -1.07
N ASP A 13 -7.53 32.81 -1.40
CA ASP A 13 -8.50 32.95 -2.51
C ASP A 13 -8.00 33.76 -3.73
N GLU A 14 -6.72 34.15 -3.80
CA GLU A 14 -6.21 34.84 -5.00
C GLU A 14 -5.52 33.86 -5.99
N PRO A 15 -5.86 33.98 -7.30
CA PRO A 15 -5.24 33.16 -8.35
C PRO A 15 -3.76 33.55 -8.54
N PRO A 16 -2.89 32.61 -8.98
CA PRO A 16 -1.50 32.92 -9.29
C PRO A 16 -1.41 33.96 -10.42
N ARG A 17 -0.88 35.14 -10.12
CA ARG A 17 -0.64 36.22 -11.09
C ARG A 17 0.56 35.89 -11.97
N LEU A 18 0.36 35.91 -13.28
CA LEU A 18 1.44 35.88 -14.26
C LEU A 18 2.10 37.25 -14.38
N THR A 19 3.37 37.37 -14.01
CA THR A 19 4.18 38.59 -14.22
C THR A 19 4.88 38.54 -15.58
N ARG A 20 4.77 39.63 -16.35
CA ARG A 20 5.51 39.82 -17.63
C ARG A 20 6.85 40.46 -17.32
N ALA A 21 7.92 39.83 -17.73
CA ALA A 21 9.25 40.42 -17.70
C ALA A 21 9.78 40.54 -19.14
N THR A 22 10.31 41.72 -19.52
CA THR A 22 10.96 41.96 -20.80
C THR A 22 12.47 41.90 -20.61
N VAL A 23 13.15 41.04 -21.39
CA VAL A 23 14.61 40.98 -21.43
C VAL A 23 15.07 41.38 -22.85
N SER A 24 15.86 42.44 -22.93
CA SER A 24 16.44 42.90 -24.18
C SER A 24 17.85 42.34 -24.33
N LYS A 25 18.13 41.66 -25.43
CA LYS A 25 19.48 41.27 -25.84
C LYS A 25 19.63 41.40 -27.34
N GLY A 26 20.42 42.39 -27.78
CA GLY A 26 20.81 42.49 -29.18
C GLY A 26 19.76 43.03 -30.17
N GLY A 27 18.94 44.02 -29.78
CA GLY A 27 18.05 44.73 -30.70
C GLY A 27 16.72 44.05 -31.06
N GLN A 28 16.41 42.89 -30.46
CA GLN A 28 15.07 42.27 -30.56
C GLN A 28 14.50 42.07 -29.17
N GLU A 29 13.27 42.55 -28.91
CA GLU A 29 12.53 42.33 -27.67
C GLU A 29 11.92 40.92 -27.69
N TYR A 30 12.29 40.08 -26.69
CA TYR A 30 11.66 38.81 -26.41
C TYR A 30 10.83 38.96 -25.13
N ARG A 31 9.58 38.53 -25.17
CA ARG A 31 8.71 38.47 -23.98
C ARG A 31 8.81 37.08 -23.33
N GLU A 32 9.40 37.03 -22.16
CA GLU A 32 9.37 35.83 -21.32
C GLU A 32 8.16 35.85 -20.36
N ILE A 33 7.45 34.73 -20.27
CA ILE A 33 6.35 34.54 -19.36
C ILE A 33 6.88 33.63 -18.24
N SER A 34 6.95 34.13 -17.00
CA SER A 34 7.26 33.34 -15.81
C SER A 34 6.08 33.26 -14.87
N ALA A 35 5.89 32.09 -14.25
CA ALA A 35 4.89 31.93 -13.21
C ALA A 35 5.32 32.62 -11.91
N ALA A 36 4.39 33.20 -11.16
CA ALA A 36 4.63 34.03 -9.98
C ALA A 36 5.36 33.36 -8.79
N ASN A 37 5.71 32.08 -8.86
CA ASN A 37 6.35 31.33 -7.79
C ASN A 37 7.83 31.00 -8.01
N GLY A 38 8.54 31.71 -8.87
CA GLY A 38 10.01 31.71 -8.91
C GLY A 38 10.70 30.39 -9.30
N LEU A 39 9.99 29.42 -9.91
CA LEU A 39 10.62 28.21 -10.44
C LEU A 39 11.10 28.45 -11.89
N PRO A 40 12.39 28.26 -12.19
CA PRO A 40 12.89 28.42 -13.55
C PRO A 40 12.34 27.31 -14.45
N PHE A 41 11.87 27.69 -15.64
CA PHE A 41 11.51 26.72 -16.69
C PHE A 41 12.68 25.79 -16.99
N SER A 42 12.40 24.48 -17.17
CA SER A 42 13.43 23.56 -17.60
C SER A 42 13.95 23.97 -19.00
N VAL A 43 15.23 23.68 -19.28
CA VAL A 43 15.85 23.95 -20.58
C VAL A 43 15.04 23.33 -21.75
N ARG A 44 14.32 22.26 -21.49
CA ARG A 44 13.45 21.60 -22.46
C ARG A 44 12.21 22.44 -22.79
N GLN A 45 11.61 23.08 -21.78
CA GLN A 45 10.43 23.96 -21.94
C GLN A 45 10.82 25.25 -22.66
N ALA A 46 11.99 25.82 -22.35
CA ALA A 46 12.52 27.01 -23.06
C ALA A 46 12.82 26.70 -24.52
N ASN A 47 13.38 25.53 -24.82
CA ASN A 47 13.64 25.11 -26.22
C ASN A 47 12.35 24.80 -26.97
N THR A 48 11.31 24.27 -26.30
CA THR A 48 10.01 24.03 -26.92
C THR A 48 9.28 25.34 -27.24
N LEU A 49 9.32 26.33 -26.33
CA LEU A 49 8.77 27.67 -26.56
C LEU A 49 9.50 28.41 -27.67
N ARG A 50 10.83 28.24 -27.77
CA ARG A 50 11.65 28.80 -28.84
C ARG A 50 11.32 28.20 -30.21
N SER A 51 11.11 26.90 -30.25
CA SER A 51 10.67 26.17 -31.44
C SER A 51 9.25 26.60 -31.86
N LEU A 52 8.36 26.84 -30.89
CA LEU A 52 7.01 27.32 -31.11
C LEU A 52 7.00 28.75 -31.67
N ALA A 53 7.76 29.66 -31.06
CA ALA A 53 7.88 31.05 -31.53
C ALA A 53 8.41 31.12 -32.96
N LEU A 54 9.39 30.27 -33.33
CA LEU A 54 9.89 30.13 -34.67
C LEU A 54 8.85 29.54 -35.65
N SER A 55 7.98 28.63 -35.16
CA SER A 55 6.91 28.05 -35.97
C SER A 55 5.78 29.06 -36.19
N ILE A 56 5.40 29.83 -35.17
CA ILE A 56 4.41 30.92 -35.29
C ILE A 56 4.88 32.03 -36.22
N GLY A 57 6.16 32.47 -36.11
CA GLY A 57 6.76 33.46 -37.01
C GLY A 57 6.82 32.99 -38.47
N ARG A 58 6.99 31.66 -38.69
CA ARG A 58 6.92 31.06 -40.04
C ARG A 58 5.48 31.00 -40.57
N ILE A 59 4.49 30.81 -39.72
CA ILE A 59 3.07 30.81 -40.11
C ILE A 59 2.61 32.22 -40.44
N GLU A 60 3.04 33.25 -39.74
CA GLU A 60 2.77 34.64 -40.05
C GLU A 60 3.44 35.11 -41.36
N SER A 61 4.67 34.64 -41.65
CA SER A 61 5.34 34.88 -42.91
C SER A 61 4.79 34.07 -44.10
N ALA A 62 4.12 32.94 -43.83
CA ALA A 62 3.51 32.07 -44.83
C ALA A 62 2.10 32.53 -45.30
N ARG A 63 1.60 33.68 -44.83
CA ARG A 63 0.36 34.30 -45.34
C ARG A 63 0.51 34.90 -46.75
N SER A 64 1.71 34.88 -47.37
CA SER A 64 1.86 35.12 -48.79
C SER A 64 1.44 33.86 -49.56
N VAL A 65 0.65 34.05 -50.60
CA VAL A 65 -0.05 33.00 -51.40
C VAL A 65 0.94 31.96 -52.00
N GLU A 66 2.20 32.27 -52.16
CA GLU A 66 3.23 31.39 -52.74
C GLU A 66 3.75 30.28 -51.80
N ALA A 67 3.80 30.52 -50.47
CA ALA A 67 4.27 29.52 -49.54
C ALA A 67 3.24 28.40 -49.26
N GLY A 68 1.95 28.69 -49.44
CA GLY A 68 0.89 27.70 -49.35
C GLY A 68 0.87 26.69 -50.48
N GLN A 69 1.36 27.05 -51.64
CA GLN A 69 1.47 26.19 -52.81
C GLN A 69 2.68 25.25 -52.76
N ALA A 70 3.81 25.73 -52.23
CA ALA A 70 5.01 24.91 -52.01
C ALA A 70 4.81 23.83 -50.94
N LEU A 71 3.97 24.09 -49.92
CA LEU A 71 3.62 23.10 -48.88
C LEU A 71 2.66 22.03 -49.42
N ARG A 72 1.73 22.38 -50.30
CA ARG A 72 0.84 21.41 -50.98
C ARG A 72 1.61 20.46 -51.89
N ASN A 73 2.59 20.93 -52.63
CA ASN A 73 3.40 20.15 -53.58
C ASN A 73 4.33 19.15 -52.82
N ARG A 74 4.72 19.44 -51.60
CA ARG A 74 5.50 18.50 -50.78
C ARG A 74 4.64 17.40 -50.12
N MET A 75 3.35 17.63 -49.93
CA MET A 75 2.44 16.62 -49.32
C MET A 75 1.88 15.64 -50.37
N THR A 76 2.03 15.91 -51.68
CA THR A 76 1.59 14.98 -52.75
C THR A 76 2.71 14.06 -53.26
N ALA A 77 3.90 14.12 -52.69
CA ALA A 77 5.07 13.35 -53.15
C ALA A 77 5.41 12.13 -52.28
N ILE A 78 4.48 11.64 -51.47
CA ILE A 78 4.67 10.39 -50.72
C ILE A 78 3.49 9.47 -51.04
N SER A 79 3.62 8.68 -52.09
CA SER A 79 3.11 7.36 -52.37
C SER A 79 3.72 6.87 -53.70
N PRO A 80 3.72 5.63 -54.12
CA PRO A 80 3.33 4.39 -53.50
C PRO A 80 4.36 3.25 -53.69
N LEU A 81 4.22 2.15 -52.98
CA LEU A 81 4.75 0.81 -53.34
C LEU A 81 3.86 -0.16 -52.57
N GLU A 82 3.31 -1.27 -53.02
CA GLU A 82 3.28 -1.97 -54.32
C GLU A 82 2.14 -2.98 -54.29
N GLN A 83 1.54 -3.23 -55.43
CA GLN A 83 0.57 -4.30 -55.69
C GLN A 83 1.28 -5.66 -55.90
N SER A 84 0.67 -6.79 -55.49
CA SER A 84 0.56 -7.99 -56.35
C SER A 84 -0.53 -8.87 -55.77
N ALA A 85 -1.61 -9.01 -56.43
CA ALA A 85 -2.03 -10.07 -57.38
C ALA A 85 -2.42 -11.39 -56.72
N ASN A 86 -3.74 -11.68 -56.72
CA ASN A 86 -4.29 -12.83 -57.46
C ASN A 86 -5.84 -12.88 -57.30
N ASP A 87 -6.48 -12.83 -58.48
CA ASP A 87 -7.89 -13.12 -58.71
C ASP A 87 -8.11 -14.64 -58.82
N PRO A 88 -9.31 -15.22 -58.62
CA PRO A 88 -10.25 -15.33 -59.71
C PRO A 88 -11.74 -15.10 -59.38
N SER A 89 -12.43 -14.65 -60.42
CA SER A 89 -13.88 -14.49 -60.62
C SER A 89 -14.64 -15.80 -60.84
N PRO A 90 -15.97 -15.87 -61.27
CA PRO A 90 -17.10 -14.98 -60.97
C PRO A 90 -18.38 -15.79 -60.56
N ASP A 91 -19.45 -15.15 -60.11
CA ASP A 91 -20.82 -15.25 -60.65
C ASP A 91 -21.91 -14.55 -59.81
N GLU A 92 -22.65 -13.73 -60.54
CA GLU A 92 -24.07 -13.41 -60.49
C GLU A 92 -24.84 -13.22 -59.17
N ARG A 93 -25.38 -12.02 -58.93
CA ARG A 93 -26.81 -11.70 -59.09
C ARG A 93 -27.18 -10.23 -58.85
N ALA A 94 -28.09 -9.76 -59.67
CA ALA A 94 -28.58 -8.43 -59.99
C ALA A 94 -29.20 -7.59 -58.88
N GLY A 95 -29.01 -6.27 -59.00
CA GLY A 95 -29.89 -5.10 -58.99
C GLY A 95 -30.14 -4.40 -57.67
N PRO A 96 -30.69 -3.13 -57.62
CA PRO A 96 -30.77 -2.17 -58.70
C PRO A 96 -30.17 -0.77 -58.41
N LEU A 97 -29.89 -0.04 -59.44
CA LEU A 97 -29.77 1.41 -59.62
C LEU A 97 -29.73 2.35 -58.38
N ILE A 98 -28.58 2.96 -58.17
CA ILE A 98 -28.49 4.21 -57.45
C ILE A 98 -28.01 5.31 -58.41
N LYS A 99 -28.87 6.35 -58.48
CA LYS A 99 -28.72 7.56 -59.28
C LYS A 99 -27.42 8.27 -59.00
N SER A 100 -26.77 8.77 -60.05
CA SER A 100 -25.62 9.68 -60.02
C SER A 100 -25.89 10.88 -59.13
N VAL A 101 -25.10 11.01 -58.05
CA VAL A 101 -25.01 12.24 -57.26
C VAL A 101 -23.67 12.89 -57.65
N SER A 102 -23.78 14.11 -58.21
CA SER A 102 -22.67 14.99 -58.58
C SER A 102 -21.67 15.20 -57.43
N ARG A 103 -20.38 15.03 -57.71
CA ARG A 103 -19.28 15.31 -56.76
C ARG A 103 -19.31 16.80 -56.38
N PRO A 104 -19.38 17.13 -55.06
CA PRO A 104 -19.18 18.52 -54.61
C PRO A 104 -17.70 18.89 -54.69
N SER A 105 -17.45 20.16 -55.03
CA SER A 105 -16.16 20.76 -55.19
C SER A 105 -15.29 20.71 -53.93
N LEU A 106 -13.99 20.54 -54.06
CA LEU A 106 -12.93 20.37 -53.04
C LEU A 106 -12.77 21.60 -52.08
N LYS A 107 -13.78 22.45 -51.90
CA LYS A 107 -13.71 23.63 -51.04
C LYS A 107 -14.43 23.50 -49.69
N GLU A 108 -15.19 22.46 -49.48
CA GLU A 108 -15.84 22.20 -48.21
C GLU A 108 -15.46 20.82 -47.69
N ARG A 109 -14.24 20.70 -47.12
CA ARG A 109 -13.97 19.57 -46.22
C ARG A 109 -14.79 19.79 -44.98
N TYR A 110 -15.80 18.98 -44.89
CA TYR A 110 -16.67 18.75 -43.78
C TYR A 110 -15.83 18.63 -42.49
N VAL A 111 -15.76 19.70 -41.70
CA VAL A 111 -15.48 19.62 -40.28
C VAL A 111 -16.82 19.22 -39.69
N PRO A 112 -16.99 18.04 -39.09
CA PRO A 112 -18.29 17.64 -38.59
C PRO A 112 -18.82 18.75 -37.67
N GLU A 113 -20.08 19.13 -37.86
CA GLU A 113 -20.78 20.15 -37.05
C GLU A 113 -20.67 19.85 -35.55
N PHE A 114 -20.55 18.56 -35.22
CA PHE A 114 -20.26 17.99 -33.92
C PHE A 114 -18.93 18.43 -33.29
N VAL A 115 -17.91 18.72 -34.10
CA VAL A 115 -16.61 19.23 -33.63
C VAL A 115 -16.64 20.74 -33.39
N ARG A 116 -17.51 21.50 -34.13
CA ARG A 116 -17.67 22.94 -33.92
C ARG A 116 -18.36 23.29 -32.62
N LEU A 117 -19.41 22.56 -32.25
CA LEU A 117 -20.20 22.82 -31.03
C LEU A 117 -19.47 22.41 -29.76
N LYS A 118 -18.73 21.30 -29.78
CA LYS A 118 -17.97 20.79 -28.58
C LYS A 118 -16.81 21.68 -28.15
N ASN A 119 -16.38 22.63 -28.94
CA ASN A 119 -15.15 23.41 -28.67
C ASN A 119 -15.42 24.86 -28.20
N ALA A 120 -16.66 25.32 -28.13
CA ALA A 120 -16.96 26.72 -27.77
C ALA A 120 -16.60 27.01 -26.31
N LEU A 121 -17.11 26.20 -25.38
CA LEU A 121 -16.88 26.37 -23.94
C LEU A 121 -15.42 26.08 -23.54
N GLU A 122 -14.80 25.06 -24.15
CA GLU A 122 -13.38 24.75 -23.95
C GLU A 122 -12.51 25.92 -24.40
N ARG A 123 -12.81 26.54 -25.56
CA ARG A 123 -12.10 27.71 -26.05
C ARG A 123 -12.20 28.90 -25.10
N GLU A 124 -13.40 29.18 -24.58
CA GLU A 124 -13.63 30.25 -23.61
C GLU A 124 -12.79 30.03 -22.33
N VAL A 125 -12.79 28.83 -21.78
CA VAL A 125 -11.96 28.48 -20.61
C VAL A 125 -10.48 28.65 -20.93
N LEU A 126 -9.99 28.20 -22.11
CA LEU A 126 -8.61 28.35 -22.52
C LEU A 126 -8.19 29.83 -22.65
N LEU A 127 -9.07 30.69 -23.17
CA LEU A 127 -8.82 32.13 -23.24
C LEU A 127 -8.75 32.77 -21.84
N GLN A 128 -9.62 32.33 -20.90
CA GLN A 128 -9.54 32.76 -19.50
C GLN A 128 -8.25 32.32 -18.82
N CYS A 129 -7.67 31.18 -19.24
CA CYS A 129 -6.36 30.70 -18.79
C CYS A 129 -5.18 31.40 -19.48
N ASN A 130 -5.38 32.54 -20.17
CA ASN A 130 -4.40 33.29 -20.93
C ASN A 130 -3.74 32.50 -22.09
N CYS A 131 -4.39 31.47 -22.62
CA CYS A 131 -3.98 30.86 -23.88
C CYS A 131 -4.29 31.80 -25.05
N SER A 132 -3.30 32.09 -25.91
CA SER A 132 -3.55 32.91 -27.09
C SER A 132 -4.36 32.14 -28.15
N ASP A 133 -5.14 32.86 -28.97
CA ASP A 133 -5.84 32.27 -30.13
C ASP A 133 -4.89 31.48 -31.02
N ALA A 134 -3.68 32.02 -31.27
CA ALA A 134 -2.68 31.36 -32.09
C ALA A 134 -2.22 30.01 -31.51
N LEU A 135 -2.12 29.87 -30.17
CA LEU A 135 -1.79 28.63 -29.49
C LEU A 135 -2.93 27.62 -29.59
N ILE A 136 -4.16 28.09 -29.43
CA ILE A 136 -5.37 27.27 -29.55
C ILE A 136 -5.54 26.75 -30.99
N ASP A 137 -5.32 27.59 -32.00
CA ASP A 137 -5.42 27.19 -33.39
C ASP A 137 -4.25 26.28 -33.82
N PHE A 138 -3.07 26.47 -33.27
CA PHE A 138 -1.96 25.51 -33.41
C PHE A 138 -2.32 24.13 -32.83
N ALA A 139 -2.85 24.09 -31.63
CA ALA A 139 -3.30 22.85 -31.03
C ALA A 139 -4.38 22.15 -31.86
N LYS A 140 -5.38 22.89 -32.36
CA LYS A 140 -6.42 22.37 -33.28
C LYS A 140 -5.84 21.68 -34.52
N LEU A 141 -4.84 22.30 -35.14
CA LEU A 141 -4.18 21.75 -36.35
C LEU A 141 -3.47 20.41 -36.03
N ARG A 142 -2.93 20.25 -34.82
CA ARG A 142 -2.24 19.03 -34.39
C ARG A 142 -3.19 17.90 -33.99
N ILE A 143 -4.34 18.25 -33.42
CA ILE A 143 -5.33 17.29 -32.92
C ILE A 143 -6.21 16.75 -34.07
N SER A 144 -6.27 17.40 -35.22
CA SER A 144 -7.06 16.93 -36.37
C SER A 144 -6.71 15.51 -36.86
N VAL A 145 -5.63 14.93 -36.35
CA VAL A 145 -5.14 13.57 -36.65
C VAL A 145 -5.37 12.59 -35.48
N GLU A 146 -5.62 13.08 -34.27
CA GLU A 146 -5.81 12.29 -33.06
C GLU A 146 -7.10 12.74 -32.36
N ASP A 147 -7.91 11.80 -31.89
CA ASP A 147 -9.22 12.03 -31.22
C ASP A 147 -9.06 12.65 -29.80
N LYS A 148 -8.26 13.72 -29.68
CA LYS A 148 -7.94 14.40 -28.41
C LYS A 148 -8.56 15.80 -28.35
N CYS A 149 -8.93 16.27 -27.13
CA CYS A 149 -9.35 17.65 -26.94
C CYS A 149 -8.15 18.62 -26.84
N ILE A 150 -8.40 19.91 -27.13
CA ILE A 150 -7.38 20.96 -27.20
C ILE A 150 -6.66 21.11 -25.86
N SER A 151 -7.41 21.18 -24.76
CA SER A 151 -6.86 21.33 -23.42
C SER A 151 -5.95 20.16 -23.03
N ASN A 152 -6.35 18.93 -23.33
CA ASN A 152 -5.51 17.76 -23.03
C ASN A 152 -4.19 17.79 -23.80
N TYR A 153 -4.25 18.14 -25.08
CA TYR A 153 -3.02 18.29 -25.87
C TYR A 153 -2.10 19.37 -25.30
N LEU A 154 -2.64 20.53 -24.93
CA LEU A 154 -1.84 21.62 -24.35
C LEU A 154 -1.22 21.24 -23.00
N ILE A 155 -1.96 20.49 -22.16
CA ILE A 155 -1.48 19.99 -20.86
C ILE A 155 -0.39 18.93 -21.07
N GLU A 156 -0.62 17.94 -21.93
CA GLU A 156 0.35 16.87 -22.21
C GLU A 156 1.65 17.41 -22.79
N GLN A 157 1.59 18.46 -23.62
CA GLN A 157 2.77 19.11 -24.18
C GLN A 157 3.44 20.12 -23.23
N GLY A 158 2.84 20.39 -22.06
CA GLY A 158 3.38 21.32 -21.06
C GLY A 158 3.20 22.80 -21.40
N PHE A 159 2.30 23.13 -22.33
CA PHE A 159 1.95 24.52 -22.66
C PHE A 159 0.95 25.13 -21.68
N LEU A 160 0.19 24.29 -21.01
CA LEU A 160 -0.82 24.67 -20.03
C LEU A 160 -0.66 23.79 -18.79
N ASP A 161 -0.68 24.38 -17.59
CA ASP A 161 -0.75 23.62 -16.36
C ASP A 161 -2.19 23.12 -16.11
N ALA A 162 -2.31 21.86 -15.73
CA ALA A 162 -3.63 21.26 -15.46
C ALA A 162 -4.40 22.02 -14.37
N SER A 163 -3.72 22.45 -13.31
CA SER A 163 -4.37 23.19 -12.20
C SER A 163 -4.95 24.52 -12.67
N VAL A 164 -4.27 25.22 -13.58
CA VAL A 164 -4.73 26.48 -14.17
C VAL A 164 -5.98 26.24 -15.03
N PHE A 165 -6.00 25.19 -15.84
CA PHE A 165 -7.16 24.85 -16.66
C PHE A 165 -8.40 24.50 -15.82
N TYR A 166 -8.22 23.62 -14.82
CA TYR A 166 -9.34 23.21 -13.96
C TYR A 166 -9.81 24.32 -13.01
N TRP A 167 -8.92 25.23 -12.62
CA TRP A 167 -9.29 26.48 -11.97
C TRP A 167 -10.11 27.39 -12.91
N GLY A 168 -9.75 27.49 -14.19
CA GLY A 168 -10.52 28.22 -15.21
C GLY A 168 -11.94 27.65 -15.38
N ILE A 169 -12.09 26.31 -15.41
CA ILE A 169 -13.43 25.66 -15.41
C ILE A 169 -14.23 26.04 -14.16
N SER A 170 -13.60 26.00 -13.00
CA SER A 170 -14.20 26.38 -11.72
C SER A 170 -14.78 27.82 -11.78
N GLY A 171 -14.02 28.77 -12.27
CA GLY A 171 -14.46 30.17 -12.45
C GLY A 171 -15.59 30.31 -13.45
N LYS A 172 -15.55 29.60 -14.59
CA LYS A 172 -16.57 29.66 -15.63
C LYS A 172 -17.91 29.04 -15.17
N MET A 173 -17.85 27.92 -14.43
CA MET A 173 -19.00 27.18 -13.95
C MET A 173 -19.52 27.66 -12.59
N ASN A 174 -18.85 28.61 -11.96
CA ASN A 174 -19.12 29.06 -10.58
C ASN A 174 -19.14 27.92 -9.56
N ILE A 175 -18.19 26.97 -9.69
CA ILE A 175 -18.03 25.81 -8.82
C ILE A 175 -16.69 25.92 -8.11
N ARG A 176 -16.62 25.51 -6.86
CA ARG A 176 -15.37 25.54 -6.08
C ARG A 176 -14.30 24.65 -6.71
N TYR A 177 -13.08 25.18 -6.91
CA TYR A 177 -11.89 24.38 -7.22
C TYR A 177 -11.28 23.83 -5.92
N ALA A 178 -10.93 22.56 -5.92
CA ALA A 178 -10.22 21.92 -4.83
C ALA A 178 -8.81 21.56 -5.30
N SER A 179 -7.80 22.22 -4.72
CA SER A 179 -6.40 21.93 -5.00
C SER A 179 -6.01 20.55 -4.50
N ASP A 180 -4.94 20.00 -5.07
CA ASP A 180 -4.42 18.70 -4.67
C ASP A 180 -4.15 18.68 -3.15
N GLY A 181 -4.78 17.72 -2.44
CA GLY A 181 -4.66 17.56 -0.99
C GLY A 181 -5.76 18.22 -0.14
N SER A 182 -6.62 19.03 -0.72
CA SER A 182 -7.73 19.68 0.01
C SER A 182 -8.91 18.74 0.28
N LEU A 183 -8.95 17.57 -0.35
CA LEU A 183 -9.99 16.56 -0.18
C LEU A 183 -9.42 15.27 0.40
N SER A 184 -10.20 14.59 1.22
CA SER A 184 -9.88 13.28 1.75
C SER A 184 -10.75 12.20 1.09
N ALA A 185 -10.15 11.08 0.70
CA ALA A 185 -10.89 9.94 0.16
C ALA A 185 -11.84 9.37 1.22
N ILE A 186 -13.07 9.09 0.82
CA ILE A 186 -14.08 8.45 1.67
C ILE A 186 -13.99 6.93 1.48
N ALA A 187 -14.15 6.20 2.60
CA ALA A 187 -14.50 4.79 2.59
C ALA A 187 -16.01 4.65 2.34
N PRO A 188 -16.51 4.26 1.14
CA PRO A 188 -17.94 4.16 0.91
C PRO A 188 -18.50 2.94 1.64
N ILE A 189 -19.03 3.19 2.83
CA ILE A 189 -19.79 2.21 3.63
C ILE A 189 -21.27 2.19 3.17
N ASP A 190 -21.72 3.27 2.54
CA ASP A 190 -23.08 3.47 2.02
C ASP A 190 -23.04 3.47 0.49
N GLU A 191 -24.03 2.83 -0.17
CA GLU A 191 -24.17 2.86 -1.64
C GLU A 191 -24.25 4.28 -2.21
N LYS A 192 -24.81 5.21 -1.46
CA LYS A 192 -24.89 6.63 -1.83
C LYS A 192 -23.53 7.34 -1.88
N LEU A 193 -22.49 6.72 -1.33
CA LEU A 193 -21.11 7.23 -1.29
C LEU A 193 -20.18 6.50 -2.26
N LYS A 194 -20.73 5.71 -3.20
CA LYS A 194 -19.91 5.12 -4.29
C LYS A 194 -19.67 6.17 -5.38
N PRO A 195 -18.54 6.11 -6.10
CA PRO A 195 -18.35 6.87 -7.32
C PRO A 195 -19.48 6.53 -8.31
N PHE A 196 -20.02 7.53 -8.97
CA PHE A 196 -21.07 7.35 -9.99
C PHE A 196 -20.76 8.17 -11.24
N GLU A 197 -21.34 7.78 -12.36
CA GLU A 197 -21.14 8.45 -13.65
C GLU A 197 -22.48 9.00 -14.16
N THR A 198 -22.46 10.25 -14.62
CA THR A 198 -23.60 10.91 -15.24
C THR A 198 -23.12 11.73 -16.43
N GLU A 199 -23.78 11.62 -17.59
CA GLU A 199 -23.38 12.29 -18.84
C GLU A 199 -21.94 11.99 -19.27
N GLY A 200 -21.38 10.80 -18.92
CA GLY A 200 -20.00 10.46 -19.19
C GLY A 200 -18.98 11.14 -18.25
N ILE A 201 -19.44 11.75 -17.18
CA ILE A 201 -18.60 12.42 -16.16
C ILE A 201 -18.60 11.61 -14.88
N LEU A 202 -17.42 11.25 -14.41
CA LEU A 202 -17.23 10.55 -13.15
C LEU A 202 -17.25 11.53 -11.98
N PHE A 203 -18.09 11.27 -10.99
CA PHE A 203 -18.17 11.97 -9.72
C PHE A 203 -17.64 11.07 -8.60
N VAL A 204 -16.62 11.53 -7.89
CA VAL A 204 -15.96 10.77 -6.82
C VAL A 204 -16.27 11.41 -5.48
N PRO A 205 -16.96 10.73 -4.56
CA PRO A 205 -17.25 11.28 -3.24
C PRO A 205 -15.96 11.43 -2.43
N ALA A 206 -15.83 12.57 -1.76
CA ALA A 206 -14.68 12.91 -0.91
C ALA A 206 -15.16 13.76 0.29
N LEU A 207 -14.31 13.90 1.31
CA LEU A 207 -14.52 14.82 2.43
C LEU A 207 -13.69 16.08 2.21
N ASP A 208 -14.31 17.24 2.40
CA ASP A 208 -13.61 18.51 2.43
C ASP A 208 -12.89 18.73 3.79
N LEU A 209 -12.18 19.84 3.93
CA LEU A 209 -11.47 20.20 5.16
C LEU A 209 -12.40 20.30 6.39
N ASN A 210 -13.70 20.59 6.17
CA ASN A 210 -14.74 20.67 7.21
C ASN A 210 -15.43 19.32 7.46
N GLN A 211 -14.92 18.22 6.93
CA GLN A 211 -15.47 16.86 7.01
C GLN A 211 -16.87 16.73 6.37
N LYS A 212 -17.26 17.62 5.45
CA LYS A 212 -18.49 17.52 4.68
C LYS A 212 -18.26 16.69 3.42
N VAL A 213 -19.27 15.91 3.03
CA VAL A 213 -19.24 15.13 1.79
C VAL A 213 -19.39 16.06 0.60
N VAL A 214 -18.43 15.98 -0.32
CA VAL A 214 -18.43 16.68 -1.61
C VAL A 214 -18.18 15.66 -2.73
N PHE A 215 -18.52 16.02 -3.97
CA PHE A 215 -18.31 15.17 -5.14
C PHE A 215 -17.27 15.81 -6.05
N ALA A 216 -16.11 15.18 -6.17
CA ALA A 216 -15.00 15.63 -6.99
C ALA A 216 -15.22 15.24 -8.45
N ALA A 217 -15.16 16.20 -9.37
CA ALA A 217 -15.27 16.01 -10.80
C ALA A 217 -14.11 16.64 -11.55
N ALA A 218 -13.65 15.99 -12.63
CA ALA A 218 -12.58 16.47 -13.50
C ALA A 218 -13.01 16.32 -14.97
N PRO A 219 -13.98 17.15 -15.46
CA PRO A 219 -14.44 17.04 -16.83
C PRO A 219 -13.33 17.39 -17.82
N LEU A 220 -13.19 16.61 -18.88
CA LEU A 220 -12.28 16.92 -19.98
C LEU A 220 -12.82 18.07 -20.83
N GLY A 221 -11.98 18.76 -21.60
CA GLY A 221 -12.42 19.91 -22.38
C GLY A 221 -13.62 19.64 -23.31
N HIS A 222 -13.65 18.47 -23.95
CA HIS A 222 -14.79 18.06 -24.79
C HIS A 222 -16.05 17.64 -23.99
N GLN A 223 -15.96 17.49 -22.69
CA GLN A 223 -17.07 17.10 -21.79
C GLN A 223 -17.69 18.30 -21.08
N LEU A 224 -17.18 19.51 -21.28
CA LEU A 224 -17.63 20.69 -20.50
C LEU A 224 -19.13 20.99 -20.67
N GLU A 225 -19.67 20.84 -21.87
CA GLU A 225 -21.11 21.01 -22.12
C GLU A 225 -21.94 19.88 -21.48
N ALA A 226 -21.46 18.65 -21.53
CA ALA A 226 -22.07 17.52 -20.84
C ALA A 226 -22.02 17.71 -19.32
N PHE A 227 -20.93 18.27 -18.81
CA PHE A 227 -20.79 18.61 -17.40
C PHE A 227 -21.79 19.71 -16.96
N GLU A 228 -21.97 20.74 -17.78
CA GLU A 228 -22.94 21.78 -17.52
C GLU A 228 -24.39 21.22 -17.47
N ARG A 229 -24.74 20.30 -18.38
CA ARG A 229 -26.03 19.58 -18.31
C ARG A 229 -26.12 18.70 -17.06
N ALA A 230 -25.07 17.97 -16.73
CA ALA A 230 -25.02 17.13 -15.53
C ALA A 230 -25.25 17.94 -14.24
N LEU A 231 -24.74 19.17 -14.17
CA LEU A 231 -25.00 20.07 -13.03
C LEU A 231 -26.50 20.40 -12.86
N GLY A 232 -27.24 20.48 -13.95
CA GLY A 232 -28.71 20.74 -13.91
C GLY A 232 -29.55 19.65 -13.22
N TYR A 233 -28.99 18.44 -13.05
CA TYR A 233 -29.64 17.37 -12.29
C TYR A 233 -29.43 17.48 -10.76
N PHE A 234 -28.66 18.47 -10.28
CA PHE A 234 -28.27 18.60 -8.87
C PHE A 234 -28.79 19.92 -8.24
N ASP A 235 -30.11 20.17 -8.23
CA ASP A 235 -30.73 21.46 -7.84
C ASP A 235 -30.32 22.03 -6.45
N GLU A 236 -30.02 21.19 -5.43
CA GLU A 236 -29.45 21.64 -4.14
C GLU A 236 -27.98 21.23 -3.96
N ALA A 237 -27.43 20.50 -4.89
CA ALA A 237 -26.15 19.80 -4.75
C ALA A 237 -24.97 20.51 -5.43
N THR A 238 -25.17 21.59 -6.18
CA THR A 238 -24.08 22.35 -6.82
C THR A 238 -23.07 22.87 -5.81
N SER A 239 -23.49 23.18 -4.59
CA SER A 239 -22.61 23.54 -3.47
C SER A 239 -21.75 22.36 -2.96
N LYS A 240 -22.09 21.13 -3.33
CA LYS A 240 -21.39 19.90 -2.95
C LYS A 240 -20.46 19.38 -4.04
N ILE A 241 -20.50 19.95 -5.24
CA ILE A 241 -19.60 19.56 -6.34
C ILE A 241 -18.34 20.43 -6.27
N VAL A 242 -17.19 19.81 -6.50
CA VAL A 242 -15.88 20.49 -6.55
C VAL A 242 -15.13 20.05 -7.79
N ILE A 243 -14.45 20.98 -8.43
CA ILE A 243 -13.57 20.71 -9.57
C ILE A 243 -12.18 20.33 -9.04
N VAL A 244 -11.62 19.28 -9.61
CA VAL A 244 -10.26 18.77 -9.32
C VAL A 244 -9.50 18.48 -10.61
N THR A 245 -8.19 18.27 -10.55
CA THR A 245 -7.42 17.76 -11.69
C THR A 245 -7.73 16.27 -11.96
N PRO A 246 -7.63 15.77 -13.21
CA PRO A 246 -7.83 14.35 -13.51
C PRO A 246 -6.90 13.43 -12.74
N GLN A 247 -5.66 13.87 -12.50
CA GLN A 247 -4.69 13.11 -11.71
C GLN A 247 -5.17 12.97 -10.26
N TYR A 248 -5.69 14.06 -9.69
CA TYR A 248 -6.22 14.05 -8.32
C TYR A 248 -7.52 13.24 -8.23
N GLN A 249 -8.44 13.39 -9.19
CA GLN A 249 -9.66 12.56 -9.26
C GLN A 249 -9.32 11.07 -9.35
N LYS A 250 -8.38 10.70 -10.23
CA LYS A 250 -7.90 9.32 -10.36
C LYS A 250 -7.30 8.80 -9.06
N ALA A 251 -6.49 9.62 -8.37
CA ALA A 251 -5.93 9.27 -7.07
C ALA A 251 -7.02 9.07 -6.02
N LEU A 252 -8.01 9.96 -5.95
CA LEU A 252 -9.19 9.80 -5.07
C LEU A 252 -9.98 8.53 -5.40
N THR A 253 -10.25 8.26 -6.67
CA THR A 253 -10.98 7.06 -7.12
C THR A 253 -10.24 5.79 -6.73
N VAL A 254 -8.95 5.70 -7.05
CA VAL A 254 -8.12 4.53 -6.71
C VAL A 254 -8.03 4.36 -5.19
N THR A 255 -7.85 5.44 -4.44
CA THR A 255 -7.80 5.37 -2.98
C THR A 255 -9.13 4.97 -2.39
N THR A 256 -10.24 5.52 -2.88
CA THR A 256 -11.60 5.19 -2.43
C THR A 256 -11.94 3.73 -2.73
N ALA A 257 -11.69 3.27 -3.95
CA ALA A 257 -11.95 1.89 -4.36
C ALA A 257 -11.02 0.90 -3.63
N SER A 258 -9.72 1.17 -3.63
CA SER A 258 -8.73 0.25 -3.05
C SER A 258 -8.77 0.24 -1.53
N SER A 259 -9.02 1.39 -0.88
CA SER A 259 -9.10 1.49 0.57
C SER A 259 -10.22 0.65 1.17
N ASN A 260 -11.17 0.21 0.36
CA ASN A 260 -12.36 -0.46 0.84
C ASN A 260 -12.77 -1.69 0.05
N ALA A 261 -11.97 -2.12 -0.92
CA ALA A 261 -12.33 -3.26 -1.77
C ALA A 261 -12.80 -4.44 -0.92
N LEU A 262 -12.04 -4.82 0.10
CA LEU A 262 -12.40 -5.92 1.00
C LEU A 262 -13.71 -5.65 1.77
N ALA A 263 -13.89 -4.43 2.32
CA ALA A 263 -15.09 -4.10 3.09
C ALA A 263 -16.33 -3.92 2.19
N GLN A 264 -16.14 -3.61 0.92
CA GLN A 264 -17.22 -3.55 -0.08
C GLN A 264 -17.64 -4.94 -0.55
N ASP A 265 -16.65 -5.82 -0.78
CA ASP A 265 -16.92 -7.18 -1.24
C ASP A 265 -17.49 -8.05 -0.11
N ASP A 266 -16.90 -7.99 1.08
CA ASP A 266 -17.35 -8.74 2.24
C ASP A 266 -17.02 -8.01 3.55
N VAL A 267 -17.99 -7.25 4.07
CA VAL A 267 -17.88 -6.56 5.37
C VAL A 267 -17.52 -7.53 6.51
N SER A 268 -17.92 -8.81 6.41
CA SER A 268 -17.62 -9.80 7.45
C SER A 268 -16.13 -10.15 7.53
N MET A 269 -15.35 -9.85 6.49
CA MET A 269 -13.90 -10.11 6.39
C MET A 269 -13.03 -8.91 6.75
N SER A 270 -13.62 -7.70 6.93
CA SER A 270 -12.85 -6.48 7.23
C SER A 270 -13.04 -6.02 8.67
N ALA A 271 -11.98 -5.50 9.29
CA ALA A 271 -11.99 -4.91 10.62
C ALA A 271 -12.68 -3.53 10.69
N VAL A 272 -13.32 -3.06 9.59
CA VAL A 272 -14.05 -1.77 9.54
C VAL A 272 -15.05 -1.62 10.69
N TYR A 273 -15.76 -2.68 11.02
CA TYR A 273 -16.55 -2.76 12.24
C TYR A 273 -15.82 -3.59 13.30
N ARG A 274 -15.66 -3.03 14.49
CA ARG A 274 -15.06 -3.73 15.62
C ARG A 274 -15.80 -5.02 15.95
N PHE A 275 -17.13 -4.94 16.08
CA PHE A 275 -18.01 -6.08 16.33
C PHE A 275 -19.31 -5.94 15.56
N LEU A 276 -19.82 -7.04 15.02
CA LEU A 276 -21.17 -7.11 14.49
C LEU A 276 -22.22 -7.11 15.61
N PRO A 277 -23.50 -6.79 15.33
CA PRO A 277 -24.56 -6.79 16.34
C PRO A 277 -24.68 -8.11 17.12
N SER A 278 -24.51 -9.26 16.44
CA SER A 278 -24.51 -10.60 17.07
C SER A 278 -23.38 -10.77 18.09
N GLN A 279 -22.16 -10.33 17.73
CA GLN A 279 -21.02 -10.37 18.63
C GLN A 279 -21.19 -9.42 19.81
N ARG A 280 -21.78 -8.23 19.60
CA ARG A 280 -22.08 -7.30 20.70
C ARG A 280 -23.04 -7.93 21.71
N LYS A 281 -24.11 -8.57 21.25
CA LYS A 281 -25.02 -9.31 22.11
C LYS A 281 -24.30 -10.40 22.93
N LEU A 282 -23.45 -11.19 22.27
CA LEU A 282 -22.66 -12.21 22.96
C LEU A 282 -21.75 -11.60 24.04
N LEU A 283 -21.05 -10.51 23.71
CA LEU A 283 -20.14 -9.82 24.64
C LEU A 283 -20.86 -9.14 25.80
N THR A 284 -22.13 -8.74 25.67
CA THR A 284 -22.92 -8.21 26.79
C THR A 284 -23.47 -9.30 27.68
N VAL A 285 -23.80 -10.47 27.14
CA VAL A 285 -24.35 -11.60 27.89
C VAL A 285 -23.26 -12.46 28.53
N SER A 286 -22.11 -12.63 27.86
CA SER A 286 -21.02 -13.47 28.34
C SER A 286 -20.47 -13.09 29.72
N PRO A 287 -20.30 -11.81 30.12
CA PRO A 287 -19.88 -11.44 31.46
C PRO A 287 -20.91 -11.84 32.53
N ILE A 288 -22.20 -11.79 32.21
CA ILE A 288 -23.27 -12.17 33.12
C ILE A 288 -23.22 -13.69 33.39
N ILE A 289 -23.06 -14.48 32.30
CA ILE A 289 -22.88 -15.93 32.39
C ILE A 289 -21.61 -16.27 33.18
N PHE A 290 -20.52 -15.56 32.90
CA PHE A 290 -19.23 -15.74 33.51
C PHE A 290 -19.27 -15.43 35.01
N LEU A 291 -19.88 -14.30 35.41
CA LEU A 291 -20.06 -13.92 36.82
C LEU A 291 -21.03 -14.87 37.53
N GLY A 292 -22.08 -15.33 36.85
CA GLY A 292 -22.99 -16.34 37.37
C GLY A 292 -22.30 -17.67 37.64
N ALA A 293 -21.51 -18.17 36.68
CA ALA A 293 -20.72 -19.39 36.84
C ALA A 293 -19.65 -19.24 37.95
N ALA A 294 -18.97 -18.08 37.99
CA ALA A 294 -18.02 -17.79 39.05
C ALA A 294 -18.68 -17.70 40.44
N GLY A 295 -19.89 -17.13 40.54
CA GLY A 295 -20.64 -17.04 41.79
C GLY A 295 -21.18 -18.36 42.26
N PHE A 296 -21.55 -19.28 41.33
CA PHE A 296 -22.13 -20.58 41.67
C PHE A 296 -21.06 -21.65 42.01
N ALA A 297 -19.90 -21.61 41.37
CA ALA A 297 -18.83 -22.58 41.53
C ALA A 297 -17.46 -21.94 41.32
N PHE A 298 -17.11 -20.98 42.19
CA PHE A 298 -15.92 -20.14 42.02
C PHE A 298 -14.62 -20.93 41.86
N ASP A 299 -14.40 -21.93 42.72
CA ASP A 299 -13.19 -22.75 42.64
C ASP A 299 -13.14 -23.56 41.35
N ALA A 300 -14.22 -24.25 40.97
CA ALA A 300 -14.29 -25.01 39.74
C ALA A 300 -14.06 -24.11 38.50
N PHE A 301 -14.60 -22.89 38.54
CA PHE A 301 -14.40 -21.88 37.51
C PHE A 301 -12.91 -21.44 37.39
N LEU A 302 -12.29 -21.12 38.52
CA LEU A 302 -10.86 -20.76 38.54
C LEU A 302 -9.99 -21.92 38.06
N TRP A 303 -10.30 -23.15 38.48
CA TRP A 303 -9.59 -24.32 38.01
C TRP A 303 -9.77 -24.56 36.51
N GLY A 304 -10.98 -24.45 36.00
CA GLY A 304 -11.25 -24.55 34.54
C GLY A 304 -10.47 -23.49 33.72
N LEU A 305 -10.48 -22.26 34.19
CA LEU A 305 -9.70 -21.17 33.55
C LEU A 305 -8.20 -21.49 33.60
N PHE A 306 -7.66 -21.92 34.73
CA PHE A 306 -6.26 -22.24 34.87
C PHE A 306 -5.85 -23.45 34.00
N ILE A 307 -6.68 -24.48 33.89
CA ILE A 307 -6.46 -25.61 32.99
C ILE A 307 -6.38 -25.13 31.54
N LEU A 308 -7.32 -24.28 31.11
CA LEU A 308 -7.32 -23.73 29.75
C LEU A 308 -6.06 -22.97 29.43
N LEU A 309 -5.57 -22.16 30.40
CA LEU A 309 -4.36 -21.36 30.26
C LEU A 309 -3.08 -22.20 30.16
N THR A 310 -2.94 -23.11 31.14
CA THR A 310 -1.76 -23.97 31.20
C THR A 310 -1.74 -24.95 30.02
N LEU A 311 -2.89 -25.47 29.58
CA LEU A 311 -2.99 -26.30 28.39
C LEU A 311 -2.55 -25.55 27.14
N SER A 312 -2.99 -24.30 26.96
CA SER A 312 -2.57 -23.48 25.84
C SER A 312 -1.07 -23.30 25.81
N LEU A 313 -0.43 -23.00 26.94
CA LEU A 313 1.02 -22.89 27.08
C LEU A 313 1.72 -24.21 26.76
N GLY A 314 1.23 -25.33 27.33
CA GLY A 314 1.79 -26.66 27.13
C GLY A 314 1.71 -27.12 25.67
N VAL A 315 0.55 -26.96 25.04
CA VAL A 315 0.37 -27.31 23.60
C VAL A 315 1.26 -26.47 22.70
N THR A 316 1.38 -25.17 22.95
CA THR A 316 2.32 -24.31 22.20
C THR A 316 3.76 -24.77 22.39
N GLY A 317 4.16 -25.14 23.61
CA GLY A 317 5.46 -25.69 23.91
C GLY A 317 5.73 -27.01 23.19
N LEU A 318 4.77 -27.92 23.16
CA LEU A 318 4.86 -29.19 22.42
C LEU A 318 5.01 -28.96 20.91
N LEU A 319 4.27 -28.03 20.33
CA LEU A 319 4.43 -27.67 18.92
C LEU A 319 5.83 -27.11 18.62
N ARG A 320 6.38 -26.28 19.52
CA ARG A 320 7.75 -25.77 19.43
C ARG A 320 8.79 -26.90 19.55
N LEU A 321 8.61 -27.84 20.47
CA LEU A 321 9.44 -29.03 20.57
C LEU A 321 9.34 -29.92 19.32
N ALA A 322 8.13 -30.12 18.79
CA ALA A 322 7.95 -30.84 17.53
C ALA A 322 8.66 -30.15 16.35
N SER A 323 8.72 -28.81 16.34
CA SER A 323 9.45 -28.05 15.32
C SER A 323 10.96 -28.29 15.37
N PHE A 324 11.52 -28.52 16.56
CA PHE A 324 12.93 -28.88 16.73
C PHE A 324 13.28 -30.23 16.06
N PHE A 325 12.45 -31.26 16.26
CA PHE A 325 12.70 -32.59 15.72
C PHE A 325 12.43 -32.72 14.22
N THR A 326 11.65 -31.82 13.64
CA THR A 326 11.35 -31.81 12.19
C THR A 326 12.32 -30.92 11.40
N TYR A 327 13.43 -30.58 12.00
CA TYR A 327 14.45 -29.74 11.38
C TYR A 327 15.03 -30.39 10.12
N SER A 328 15.15 -29.62 9.07
CA SER A 328 15.92 -29.94 7.87
C SER A 328 16.75 -28.73 7.50
N ASP A 329 17.95 -28.94 7.04
CA ASP A 329 18.79 -27.88 6.50
C ASP A 329 18.04 -27.14 5.40
N ARG A 330 18.20 -25.85 5.35
CA ARG A 330 17.69 -25.04 4.25
C ARG A 330 18.40 -25.47 2.98
N GLN A 331 17.66 -26.04 2.02
CA GLN A 331 18.25 -26.32 0.70
C GLN A 331 18.71 -24.99 0.10
N GLU A 332 19.98 -24.90 -0.25
CA GLU A 332 20.50 -23.78 -1.03
C GLU A 332 19.94 -23.90 -2.45
N PHE A 333 19.13 -22.92 -2.82
CA PHE A 333 18.67 -22.81 -4.21
C PHE A 333 19.78 -22.22 -5.06
N THR A 334 20.29 -22.96 -6.02
CA THR A 334 21.04 -22.37 -7.12
C THR A 334 20.02 -21.66 -8.02
N VAL A 335 20.10 -20.34 -8.07
CA VAL A 335 19.23 -19.52 -8.92
C VAL A 335 19.58 -19.82 -10.39
N PRO A 336 18.68 -20.44 -11.18
CA PRO A 336 18.96 -20.72 -12.59
C PRO A 336 19.04 -19.42 -13.39
N LYS A 337 19.78 -19.44 -14.48
CA LYS A 337 19.73 -18.36 -15.47
C LYS A 337 18.44 -18.54 -16.27
N LEU A 338 17.53 -17.58 -16.17
CA LEU A 338 16.32 -17.52 -17.00
C LEU A 338 16.53 -16.48 -18.09
N ASP A 339 16.10 -16.80 -19.32
CA ASP A 339 16.17 -15.88 -20.45
C ASP A 339 15.21 -14.69 -20.24
N LYS A 340 14.06 -14.93 -19.59
CA LYS A 340 13.07 -13.91 -19.28
C LYS A 340 12.57 -14.06 -17.84
N TRP A 341 12.70 -13.00 -17.08
CA TRP A 341 12.17 -12.92 -15.73
C TRP A 341 10.76 -12.31 -15.73
N PRO A 342 9.81 -12.81 -14.91
CA PRO A 342 8.48 -12.22 -14.79
C PRO A 342 8.56 -10.80 -14.19
N HIS A 343 7.56 -9.97 -14.50
CA HIS A 343 7.47 -8.64 -13.91
C HIS A 343 7.20 -8.72 -12.40
N TYR A 344 8.03 -8.04 -11.63
CA TYR A 344 7.98 -8.00 -10.18
C TYR A 344 7.74 -6.58 -9.68
N THR A 345 6.74 -6.41 -8.81
CA THR A 345 6.48 -5.12 -8.16
C THR A 345 6.96 -5.17 -6.70
N VAL A 346 7.65 -4.13 -6.27
CA VAL A 346 8.04 -3.91 -4.87
C VAL A 346 7.25 -2.72 -4.35
N LEU A 347 6.45 -2.91 -3.31
CA LEU A 347 5.69 -1.87 -2.64
C LEU A 347 6.41 -1.41 -1.37
N VAL A 348 6.63 -0.11 -1.25
CA VAL A 348 7.34 0.50 -0.11
C VAL A 348 6.49 1.64 0.45
N PRO A 349 5.66 1.39 1.47
CA PRO A 349 4.87 2.43 2.12
C PRO A 349 5.76 3.28 3.04
N LEU A 350 5.69 4.61 2.87
CA LEU A 350 6.52 5.56 3.60
C LEU A 350 5.67 6.67 4.22
N TYR A 351 5.96 6.97 5.49
CA TYR A 351 5.38 8.11 6.19
C TYR A 351 6.37 8.69 7.19
N LYS A 352 6.83 9.93 6.93
CA LYS A 352 7.84 10.65 7.74
C LYS A 352 9.17 9.88 7.87
N GLU A 353 9.67 9.37 6.72
CA GLU A 353 10.91 8.57 6.62
C GLU A 353 12.01 9.30 5.84
N SER A 354 12.01 10.64 5.87
CA SER A 354 12.95 11.48 5.10
C SER A 354 14.43 11.21 5.40
N ALA A 355 14.75 10.77 6.63
CA ALA A 355 16.12 10.53 7.07
C ALA A 355 16.78 9.31 6.41
N ILE A 356 16.00 8.26 6.08
CA ILE A 356 16.50 6.97 5.60
C ILE A 356 16.29 6.76 4.10
N CYS A 357 15.70 7.73 3.37
CA CYS A 357 15.41 7.62 1.94
C CYS A 357 16.61 7.18 1.10
N ARG A 358 17.82 7.68 1.37
CA ARG A 358 19.02 7.30 0.62
C ARG A 358 19.40 5.84 0.84
N GLN A 359 19.49 5.41 2.11
CA GLN A 359 19.81 4.03 2.47
C GLN A 359 18.79 3.06 1.84
N LEU A 360 17.51 3.39 1.91
CA LEU A 360 16.42 2.60 1.34
C LEU A 360 16.55 2.48 -0.19
N VAL A 361 16.74 3.60 -0.90
CA VAL A 361 16.87 3.59 -2.37
C VAL A 361 18.12 2.80 -2.80
N ASP A 362 19.25 2.99 -2.12
CA ASP A 362 20.50 2.27 -2.41
C ASP A 362 20.34 0.76 -2.14
N GLY A 363 19.66 0.38 -1.05
CA GLY A 363 19.38 -1.03 -0.71
C GLY A 363 18.45 -1.71 -1.75
N LEU A 364 17.42 -1.01 -2.21
CA LEU A 364 16.51 -1.55 -3.23
C LEU A 364 17.15 -1.56 -4.65
N ASP A 365 18.03 -0.63 -4.93
CA ASP A 365 18.80 -0.64 -6.20
C ASP A 365 19.82 -1.79 -6.24
N ALA A 366 20.30 -2.24 -5.09
CA ALA A 366 21.20 -3.41 -4.95
C ALA A 366 20.50 -4.76 -5.17
N LEU A 367 19.16 -4.80 -5.31
CA LEU A 367 18.44 -6.02 -5.64
C LEU A 367 18.91 -6.57 -6.98
N ASP A 368 19.33 -7.83 -6.98
CA ASP A 368 19.74 -8.59 -8.15
C ASP A 368 18.49 -9.08 -8.91
N TYR A 369 17.87 -8.17 -9.67
CA TYR A 369 16.73 -8.47 -10.55
C TYR A 369 16.82 -7.61 -11.81
N PRO A 370 16.41 -8.09 -13.00
CA PRO A 370 16.45 -7.28 -14.23
C PRO A 370 15.64 -5.99 -14.06
N LYS A 371 16.28 -4.84 -14.30
CA LYS A 371 15.67 -3.52 -14.02
C LYS A 371 14.49 -3.19 -14.94
N ASP A 372 14.38 -3.82 -16.08
CA ASP A 372 13.26 -3.73 -17.03
C ASP A 372 12.04 -4.56 -16.59
N ALA A 373 12.26 -5.59 -15.77
CA ALA A 373 11.21 -6.42 -15.18
C ALA A 373 10.89 -6.06 -13.71
N LEU A 374 11.54 -5.03 -13.14
CA LEU A 374 11.38 -4.57 -11.76
C LEU A 374 10.65 -3.21 -11.71
N ASP A 375 9.57 -3.12 -10.93
CA ASP A 375 8.81 -1.90 -10.67
C ASP A 375 8.77 -1.62 -9.17
N VAL A 376 9.59 -0.70 -8.68
CA VAL A 376 9.61 -0.29 -7.27
C VAL A 376 8.70 0.92 -7.08
N ILE A 377 7.67 0.80 -6.25
CA ILE A 377 6.67 1.82 -6.01
C ILE A 377 6.79 2.32 -4.56
N PHE A 378 7.27 3.54 -4.41
CA PHE A 378 7.20 4.24 -3.13
C PHE A 378 5.81 4.85 -2.96
N LEU A 379 5.14 4.50 -1.87
CA LEU A 379 3.80 4.95 -1.53
C LEU A 379 3.92 5.97 -0.40
N VAL A 380 3.80 7.26 -0.73
CA VAL A 380 4.08 8.36 0.21
C VAL A 380 2.81 9.14 0.47
N GLU A 381 2.47 9.38 1.72
CA GLU A 381 1.32 10.21 2.09
C GLU A 381 1.53 11.65 1.64
N GLN A 382 0.44 12.33 1.25
CA GLN A 382 0.51 13.67 0.67
C GLN A 382 1.03 14.72 1.65
N ASP A 383 0.74 14.57 2.94
CA ASP A 383 1.20 15.46 4.01
C ASP A 383 2.69 15.29 4.36
N ASP A 384 3.40 14.37 3.72
CA ASP A 384 4.84 14.11 3.96
C ASP A 384 5.72 14.70 2.85
N GLU A 385 5.70 16.02 2.70
CA GLU A 385 6.46 16.74 1.67
C GLU A 385 7.97 16.50 1.75
N LEU A 386 8.52 16.34 2.98
CA LEU A 386 9.96 16.17 3.16
C LEU A 386 10.46 14.84 2.60
N THR A 387 9.75 13.74 2.85
CA THR A 387 10.05 12.44 2.26
C THR A 387 9.88 12.48 0.74
N GLN A 388 8.81 13.11 0.22
CA GLN A 388 8.60 13.28 -1.23
C GLN A 388 9.76 14.04 -1.89
N LYS A 389 10.19 15.17 -1.29
CA LYS A 389 11.28 15.99 -1.80
C LYS A 389 12.61 15.23 -1.85
N ASN A 390 12.90 14.44 -0.81
CA ASN A 390 14.13 13.66 -0.74
C ASN A 390 14.11 12.51 -1.77
N LEU A 391 13.00 11.78 -1.86
CA LEU A 391 12.87 10.68 -2.82
C LEU A 391 12.97 11.14 -4.27
N ARG A 392 12.31 12.24 -4.68
CA ARG A 392 12.37 12.75 -6.06
C ARG A 392 13.79 12.93 -6.60
N LYS A 393 14.75 13.24 -5.69
CA LYS A 393 16.17 13.40 -6.05
C LYS A 393 16.93 12.08 -6.20
N LEU A 394 16.38 10.98 -5.65
CA LEU A 394 17.06 9.69 -5.53
C LEU A 394 16.49 8.62 -6.46
N LEU A 395 15.27 8.79 -7.00
CA LEU A 395 14.60 7.80 -7.84
C LEU A 395 15.46 7.36 -9.02
N LYS A 396 15.50 6.04 -9.24
CA LYS A 396 16.16 5.39 -10.39
C LYS A 396 15.14 5.02 -11.47
N LYS A 397 15.59 4.51 -12.61
CA LYS A 397 14.75 4.18 -13.78
C LYS A 397 13.62 3.16 -13.45
N SER A 398 13.91 2.18 -12.61
CA SER A 398 12.94 1.15 -12.19
C SER A 398 12.09 1.56 -10.97
N MET A 399 12.16 2.83 -10.56
CA MET A 399 11.55 3.33 -9.33
C MET A 399 10.60 4.47 -9.64
N ARG A 400 9.43 4.46 -9.01
CA ARG A 400 8.45 5.54 -9.11
C ARG A 400 7.80 5.81 -7.77
N MET A 401 7.26 7.00 -7.60
CA MET A 401 6.55 7.41 -6.39
C MET A 401 5.09 7.65 -6.71
N ILE A 402 4.22 7.15 -5.86
CA ILE A 402 2.78 7.47 -5.85
C ILE A 402 2.50 8.28 -4.59
N ILE A 403 1.98 9.49 -4.76
CA ILE A 403 1.51 10.32 -3.67
C ILE A 403 0.08 9.94 -3.36
N LEU A 404 -0.16 9.55 -2.11
CA LEU A 404 -1.46 9.10 -1.64
C LEU A 404 -2.27 10.30 -1.18
N PRO A 405 -3.48 10.53 -1.72
CA PRO A 405 -4.35 11.58 -1.21
C PRO A 405 -4.75 11.30 0.24
N PRO A 406 -5.05 12.34 1.02
CA PRO A 406 -5.53 12.18 2.40
C PRO A 406 -6.70 11.21 2.48
N GLY A 407 -6.74 10.40 3.52
CA GLY A 407 -7.83 9.42 3.69
C GLY A 407 -7.76 8.73 5.03
N LYS A 408 -8.90 8.23 5.52
CA LYS A 408 -8.99 7.51 6.80
C LYS A 408 -9.39 6.04 6.58
N PRO A 409 -8.77 5.12 7.29
CA PRO A 409 -7.67 5.31 8.23
C PRO A 409 -6.34 5.56 7.48
N GLN A 410 -5.46 6.45 8.00
CA GLN A 410 -4.12 6.66 7.47
C GLN A 410 -3.21 5.55 8.03
N THR A 411 -3.08 4.46 7.27
CA THR A 411 -2.41 3.23 7.70
C THR A 411 -1.57 2.63 6.57
N LYS A 412 -0.56 1.83 6.93
CA LYS A 412 0.26 1.06 5.99
C LYS A 412 -0.61 0.20 5.04
N PRO A 413 -1.58 -0.62 5.52
CA PRO A 413 -2.40 -1.44 4.62
C PRO A 413 -3.25 -0.63 3.66
N ARG A 414 -3.69 0.59 4.00
CA ARG A 414 -4.34 1.50 3.05
C ARG A 414 -3.39 1.86 1.91
N ALA A 415 -2.17 2.25 2.24
CA ALA A 415 -1.15 2.56 1.24
C ALA A 415 -0.88 1.35 0.33
N LEU A 416 -0.71 0.16 0.92
CA LEU A 416 -0.49 -1.08 0.17
C LEU A 416 -1.66 -1.43 -0.76
N SER A 417 -2.91 -1.20 -0.34
CA SER A 417 -4.09 -1.44 -1.18
C SER A 417 -4.11 -0.54 -2.42
N VAL A 418 -3.72 0.74 -2.28
CA VAL A 418 -3.53 1.66 -3.41
C VAL A 418 -2.36 1.19 -4.31
N GLY A 419 -1.26 0.76 -3.71
CA GLY A 419 -0.13 0.19 -4.43
C GLY A 419 -0.50 -1.05 -5.23
N LEU A 420 -1.33 -1.94 -4.68
CA LEU A 420 -1.83 -3.14 -5.34
C LEU A 420 -2.65 -2.81 -6.60
N ALA A 421 -3.48 -1.77 -6.55
CA ALA A 421 -4.22 -1.30 -7.73
C ALA A 421 -3.28 -0.79 -8.84
N ALA A 422 -2.13 -0.22 -8.47
CA ALA A 422 -1.12 0.27 -9.40
C ALA A 422 -0.09 -0.79 -9.84
N THR A 423 -0.17 -2.01 -9.28
CA THR A 423 0.75 -3.12 -9.55
C THR A 423 0.50 -3.73 -10.93
N LYS A 424 1.55 -3.80 -11.75
CA LYS A 424 1.56 -4.41 -13.08
C LYS A 424 2.17 -5.82 -13.10
N GLY A 425 2.97 -6.14 -12.09
CA GLY A 425 3.69 -7.41 -12.00
C GLY A 425 2.78 -8.62 -11.72
N GLU A 426 3.25 -9.81 -12.07
CA GLU A 426 2.63 -11.09 -11.68
C GLU A 426 2.88 -11.39 -10.20
N PHE A 427 3.98 -10.85 -9.68
CA PHE A 427 4.40 -11.01 -8.30
C PHE A 427 4.57 -9.63 -7.64
N VAL A 428 4.29 -9.58 -6.34
CA VAL A 428 4.47 -8.37 -5.54
C VAL A 428 5.08 -8.72 -4.19
N THR A 429 5.95 -7.86 -3.70
CA THR A 429 6.47 -7.92 -2.32
C THR A 429 6.33 -6.58 -1.63
N VAL A 430 6.38 -6.61 -0.30
CA VAL A 430 6.35 -5.43 0.56
C VAL A 430 7.67 -5.34 1.32
N PHE A 431 8.29 -4.16 1.33
CA PHE A 431 9.39 -3.84 2.22
C PHE A 431 9.07 -2.60 3.03
N ASP A 432 9.46 -2.61 4.30
CA ASP A 432 9.39 -1.45 5.17
C ASP A 432 10.59 -0.52 4.93
N ALA A 433 10.55 0.68 5.48
CA ALA A 433 11.53 1.71 5.20
C ALA A 433 12.96 1.36 5.66
N GLU A 434 13.07 0.58 6.75
CA GLU A 434 14.31 0.12 7.35
C GLU A 434 14.81 -1.21 6.81
N ASP A 435 14.04 -1.88 5.95
CA ASP A 435 14.37 -3.21 5.45
C ASP A 435 15.60 -3.24 4.54
N ARG A 436 16.40 -4.26 4.76
CA ARG A 436 17.55 -4.59 3.92
C ARG A 436 17.45 -6.05 3.49
N PRO A 437 16.73 -6.31 2.39
CA PRO A 437 16.56 -7.66 1.86
C PRO A 437 17.88 -8.19 1.26
N GLU A 438 18.03 -9.52 1.29
CA GLU A 438 19.08 -10.19 0.54
C GLU A 438 18.99 -9.86 -0.96
N PRO A 439 20.11 -9.51 -1.65
CA PRO A 439 20.05 -9.11 -3.06
C PRO A 439 19.31 -10.08 -3.98
N GLN A 440 19.47 -11.38 -3.78
CA GLN A 440 18.86 -12.43 -4.61
C GLN A 440 17.44 -12.83 -4.16
N GLN A 441 16.87 -12.16 -3.18
CA GLN A 441 15.58 -12.56 -2.58
C GLN A 441 14.45 -12.68 -3.60
N LEU A 442 14.32 -11.73 -4.54
CA LEU A 442 13.29 -11.77 -5.58
C LEU A 442 13.46 -12.97 -6.52
N LYS A 443 14.69 -13.25 -6.94
CA LYS A 443 15.00 -14.40 -7.79
C LYS A 443 14.70 -15.73 -7.09
N LYS A 444 15.09 -15.84 -5.82
CA LYS A 444 14.78 -17.01 -4.98
C LYS A 444 13.28 -17.21 -4.84
N ALA A 445 12.51 -16.13 -4.66
CA ALA A 445 11.06 -16.19 -4.58
C ALA A 445 10.43 -16.73 -5.88
N ILE A 446 10.87 -16.24 -7.05
CA ILE A 446 10.38 -16.72 -8.35
C ILE A 446 10.70 -18.21 -8.53
N CYS A 447 11.94 -18.62 -8.23
CA CYS A 447 12.34 -20.02 -8.33
C CYS A 447 11.48 -20.92 -7.42
N GLN A 448 11.23 -20.50 -6.20
CA GLN A 448 10.37 -21.26 -5.30
C GLN A 448 8.91 -21.28 -5.75
N PHE A 449 8.35 -20.16 -6.21
CA PHE A 449 7.00 -20.14 -6.81
C PHE A 449 6.86 -21.05 -8.03
N ALA A 450 7.93 -21.22 -8.82
CA ALA A 450 7.93 -22.13 -9.97
C ALA A 450 7.92 -23.60 -9.54
N LEU A 451 8.51 -23.93 -8.39
CA LEU A 451 8.52 -25.28 -7.83
C LEU A 451 7.24 -25.62 -7.05
N GLU A 452 6.55 -24.61 -6.54
CA GLU A 452 5.32 -24.76 -5.77
C GLU A 452 4.09 -24.69 -6.69
N GLY A 453 2.99 -25.31 -6.28
CA GLY A 453 1.72 -25.22 -6.99
C GLY A 453 1.11 -23.82 -6.99
N HIS A 454 0.13 -23.59 -7.86
CA HIS A 454 -0.60 -22.31 -7.93
C HIS A 454 -1.42 -21.99 -6.67
N ASP A 455 -1.64 -22.98 -5.80
CA ASP A 455 -2.28 -22.84 -4.50
C ASP A 455 -1.39 -22.19 -3.44
N VAL A 456 -0.06 -22.06 -3.69
CA VAL A 456 0.85 -21.27 -2.86
C VAL A 456 0.73 -19.79 -3.24
N ALA A 457 0.06 -19.03 -2.39
CA ALA A 457 -0.21 -17.61 -2.61
C ALA A 457 0.91 -16.70 -2.12
N CYS A 458 1.62 -17.11 -1.07
CA CYS A 458 2.61 -16.27 -0.39
C CYS A 458 3.84 -17.07 0.04
N LEU A 459 5.01 -16.42 -0.09
CA LEU A 459 6.28 -16.86 0.47
C LEU A 459 6.77 -15.81 1.47
N GLN A 460 7.03 -16.21 2.72
CA GLN A 460 7.55 -15.35 3.79
C GLN A 460 9.06 -15.54 3.91
N ALA A 461 9.85 -14.50 3.66
CA ALA A 461 11.27 -14.50 3.97
C ALA A 461 11.54 -14.36 5.48
N ALA A 462 12.67 -14.82 5.95
CA ALA A 462 13.02 -14.71 7.36
C ALA A 462 13.41 -13.28 7.72
N LEU A 463 12.84 -12.76 8.81
CA LEU A 463 13.21 -11.45 9.34
C LEU A 463 14.31 -11.60 10.39
N SER A 464 15.36 -10.78 10.34
CA SER A 464 16.55 -10.86 11.17
C SER A 464 16.93 -9.51 11.75
N ILE A 465 17.22 -9.49 13.04
CA ILE A 465 17.72 -8.29 13.73
C ILE A 465 19.24 -8.26 13.65
N ASP A 466 19.83 -7.24 13.05
CA ASP A 466 21.27 -7.14 12.81
C ASP A 466 22.08 -6.56 13.98
N HIS A 467 21.42 -5.81 14.88
CA HIS A 467 22.02 -5.16 16.04
C HIS A 467 21.67 -5.84 17.38
N ALA A 468 21.58 -7.18 17.37
CA ALA A 468 21.17 -7.98 18.53
C ALA A 468 22.04 -7.80 19.79
N GLU A 469 23.24 -7.24 19.68
CA GLU A 469 24.16 -7.01 20.80
C GLU A 469 23.95 -5.64 21.50
N GLU A 470 23.05 -4.78 20.99
CA GLU A 470 22.88 -3.40 21.47
C GLU A 470 22.36 -3.33 22.92
N SER A 471 21.40 -4.18 23.27
CA SER A 471 20.84 -4.24 24.62
C SER A 471 20.18 -5.59 24.91
N TRP A 472 19.91 -5.85 26.20
CA TRP A 472 19.13 -7.04 26.59
C TRP A 472 17.78 -7.11 25.89
N LEU A 473 17.06 -6.00 25.78
CA LEU A 473 15.73 -5.95 25.15
C LEU A 473 15.81 -6.33 23.67
N VAL A 474 16.76 -5.74 22.93
CA VAL A 474 17.02 -6.05 21.52
C VAL A 474 17.45 -7.51 21.36
N ARG A 475 18.25 -8.02 22.30
CA ARG A 475 18.69 -9.42 22.32
C ARG A 475 17.52 -10.40 22.47
N GLN A 476 16.61 -10.14 23.41
CA GLN A 476 15.41 -10.96 23.60
C GLN A 476 14.50 -10.92 22.36
N PHE A 477 14.38 -9.75 21.74
CA PHE A 477 13.64 -9.57 20.49
C PHE A 477 14.28 -10.39 19.34
N ALA A 478 15.61 -10.37 19.23
CA ALA A 478 16.35 -11.18 18.24
C ALA A 478 16.18 -12.68 18.46
N PHE A 479 16.13 -13.15 19.72
CA PHE A 479 15.86 -14.54 20.05
C PHE A 479 14.46 -14.96 19.63
N GLU A 480 13.47 -14.12 19.87
CA GLU A 480 12.08 -14.37 19.48
C GLU A 480 11.96 -14.49 17.95
N TYR A 481 12.60 -13.59 17.19
CA TYR A 481 12.62 -13.62 15.73
C TYR A 481 13.34 -14.85 15.18
N ALA A 482 14.48 -15.23 15.78
CA ALA A 482 15.21 -16.42 15.39
C ALA A 482 14.39 -17.70 15.63
N ALA A 483 13.76 -17.82 16.80
CA ALA A 483 12.89 -18.94 17.11
C ALA A 483 11.66 -19.03 16.17
N LEU A 484 11.08 -17.87 15.83
CA LEU A 484 9.90 -17.79 14.98
C LEU A 484 10.26 -18.09 13.52
N PHE A 485 11.11 -17.25 12.90
CA PHE A 485 11.35 -17.28 11.45
C PHE A 485 12.27 -18.40 10.99
N ASP A 486 13.19 -18.89 11.84
CA ASP A 486 14.13 -19.93 11.43
C ASP A 486 13.77 -21.34 11.90
N VAL A 487 12.83 -21.46 12.85
CA VAL A 487 12.44 -22.76 13.40
C VAL A 487 10.94 -23.02 13.28
N PHE A 488 10.11 -22.17 13.86
CA PHE A 488 8.68 -22.43 14.00
C PHE A 488 7.90 -22.26 12.71
N LEU A 489 8.07 -21.13 11.99
CA LEU A 489 7.38 -20.91 10.70
C LEU A 489 7.79 -21.93 9.63
N PRO A 490 9.09 -22.32 9.47
CA PRO A 490 9.48 -23.41 8.58
C PRO A 490 8.81 -24.74 8.91
N PHE A 491 8.60 -25.05 10.20
CA PHE A 491 7.84 -26.23 10.60
C PHE A 491 6.39 -26.17 10.14
N LEU A 492 5.69 -25.05 10.42
CA LEU A 492 4.29 -24.85 9.98
C LEU A 492 4.16 -24.94 8.45
N SER A 493 5.10 -24.31 7.75
CA SER A 493 5.18 -24.33 6.29
C SER A 493 5.25 -25.74 5.73
N ARG A 494 6.17 -26.59 6.24
CA ARG A 494 6.32 -27.99 5.78
C ARG A 494 5.11 -28.85 6.07
N LYS A 495 4.39 -28.57 7.16
CA LYS A 495 3.19 -29.32 7.57
C LYS A 495 1.91 -28.80 6.90
N ASN A 496 2.00 -27.82 5.99
CA ASN A 496 0.83 -27.15 5.38
C ASN A 496 -0.15 -26.56 6.40
N LEU A 497 0.38 -26.06 7.50
CA LEU A 497 -0.41 -25.46 8.56
C LEU A 497 -0.55 -23.96 8.37
N LEU A 498 -1.56 -23.35 9.02
CA LEU A 498 -1.74 -21.90 9.05
C LEU A 498 -0.45 -21.23 9.53
N LEU A 499 0.15 -20.41 8.65
CA LEU A 499 1.41 -19.72 8.89
C LEU A 499 1.11 -18.24 9.10
N PRO A 500 1.26 -17.71 10.31
CA PRO A 500 1.15 -16.26 10.54
C PRO A 500 2.26 -15.54 9.78
N LEU A 501 1.86 -14.52 8.99
CA LEU A 501 2.81 -13.71 8.22
C LEU A 501 3.42 -12.61 9.07
N GLY A 502 4.64 -12.22 8.78
CA GLY A 502 5.25 -10.98 9.27
C GLY A 502 4.82 -9.78 8.43
N GLY A 503 5.05 -8.57 8.93
CA GLY A 503 4.60 -7.33 8.30
C GLY A 503 5.34 -6.95 7.02
N THR A 504 6.45 -7.59 6.70
CA THR A 504 7.31 -7.27 5.57
C THR A 504 7.93 -8.52 4.96
N SER A 505 8.61 -8.36 3.81
CA SER A 505 9.29 -9.45 3.09
C SER A 505 8.39 -10.63 2.75
N ASN A 506 7.13 -10.30 2.48
CA ASN A 506 6.13 -11.20 1.96
C ASN A 506 6.08 -11.10 0.45
N HIS A 507 6.27 -12.21 -0.23
CA HIS A 507 6.20 -12.31 -1.68
C HIS A 507 4.88 -12.97 -2.06
N PHE A 508 4.07 -12.29 -2.88
CA PHE A 508 2.72 -12.74 -3.21
C PHE A 508 2.57 -12.99 -4.71
N ARG A 509 1.74 -13.97 -5.08
CA ARG A 509 1.10 -13.99 -6.39
C ARG A 509 0.00 -12.92 -6.41
N VAL A 510 0.10 -11.96 -7.32
CA VAL A 510 -0.85 -10.84 -7.40
C VAL A 510 -2.28 -11.32 -7.61
N SER A 511 -2.49 -12.38 -8.41
CA SER A 511 -3.81 -12.99 -8.64
C SER A 511 -4.44 -13.51 -7.36
N ALA A 512 -3.67 -14.22 -6.52
CA ALA A 512 -4.15 -14.75 -5.25
C ALA A 512 -4.42 -13.62 -4.24
N LEU A 513 -3.53 -12.62 -4.18
CA LEU A 513 -3.69 -11.46 -3.30
C LEU A 513 -4.95 -10.65 -3.64
N ARG A 514 -5.21 -10.42 -4.92
CA ARG A 514 -6.45 -9.76 -5.38
C ARG A 514 -7.69 -10.58 -5.06
N LYS A 515 -7.63 -11.91 -5.21
CA LYS A 515 -8.76 -12.82 -4.92
C LYS A 515 -9.20 -12.76 -3.45
N VAL A 516 -8.27 -12.57 -2.51
CA VAL A 516 -8.61 -12.42 -1.08
C VAL A 516 -8.91 -10.96 -0.67
N GLY A 517 -9.02 -10.03 -1.63
CA GLY A 517 -9.36 -8.63 -1.38
C GLY A 517 -8.18 -7.74 -0.93
N GLY A 518 -6.92 -8.16 -1.14
CA GLY A 518 -5.73 -7.39 -0.75
C GLY A 518 -5.57 -7.25 0.76
N TRP A 519 -4.99 -6.14 1.22
CA TRP A 519 -4.82 -5.83 2.65
C TRP A 519 -6.06 -5.12 3.20
N ASP A 520 -6.42 -5.39 4.46
CA ASP A 520 -7.50 -4.68 5.15
C ASP A 520 -6.98 -3.37 5.77
N PRO A 521 -7.40 -2.19 5.28
CA PRO A 521 -6.94 -0.89 5.78
C PRO A 521 -7.26 -0.65 7.27
N PHE A 522 -8.24 -1.35 7.80
CA PHE A 522 -8.76 -1.18 9.16
C PHE A 522 -8.12 -2.13 10.17
N ASN A 523 -7.36 -3.14 9.71
CA ASN A 523 -6.61 -4.03 10.60
C ASN A 523 -5.20 -3.50 10.83
N VAL A 524 -4.79 -3.37 12.08
CA VAL A 524 -3.44 -2.83 12.42
C VAL A 524 -2.33 -3.90 12.38
N THR A 525 -2.68 -5.15 12.09
CA THR A 525 -1.79 -6.26 11.69
C THR A 525 -2.41 -6.95 10.48
N GLU A 526 -2.37 -6.24 9.37
CA GLU A 526 -2.91 -6.65 8.08
C GLU A 526 -2.30 -7.94 7.54
N ASP A 527 -1.07 -8.24 7.97
CA ASP A 527 -0.28 -9.43 7.67
C ASP A 527 -0.89 -10.69 8.32
N ALA A 528 -1.17 -10.62 9.61
CA ALA A 528 -1.77 -11.71 10.36
C ALA A 528 -3.19 -12.03 9.85
N ASP A 529 -3.99 -11.01 9.57
CA ASP A 529 -5.31 -11.13 8.98
C ASP A 529 -5.26 -11.75 7.58
N LEU A 530 -4.33 -11.28 6.74
CA LEU A 530 -4.14 -11.77 5.38
C LEU A 530 -3.78 -13.27 5.35
N ALA A 531 -2.93 -13.71 6.29
CA ALA A 531 -2.58 -15.12 6.44
C ALA A 531 -3.83 -16.01 6.68
N VAL A 532 -4.74 -15.55 7.53
CA VAL A 532 -5.99 -16.27 7.81
C VAL A 532 -6.93 -16.26 6.61
N ARG A 533 -7.04 -15.13 5.89
CA ARG A 533 -7.86 -15.02 4.67
C ARG A 533 -7.36 -15.95 3.57
N PHE A 534 -6.03 -16.04 3.34
CA PHE A 534 -5.46 -17.01 2.42
C PHE A 534 -5.85 -18.45 2.79
N ALA A 535 -5.65 -18.84 4.04
CA ALA A 535 -5.98 -20.18 4.50
C ALA A 535 -7.49 -20.49 4.39
N ARG A 536 -8.37 -19.55 4.72
CA ARG A 536 -9.83 -19.69 4.56
C ARG A 536 -10.27 -19.88 3.11
N GLN A 537 -9.52 -19.36 2.14
CA GLN A 537 -9.76 -19.53 0.71
C GLN A 537 -9.01 -20.72 0.11
N GLY A 538 -8.39 -21.56 0.92
CA GLY A 538 -7.68 -22.76 0.49
C GLY A 538 -6.28 -22.52 -0.06
N PHE A 539 -5.78 -21.28 0.01
CA PHE A 539 -4.40 -20.97 -0.35
C PHE A 539 -3.42 -21.38 0.73
N LYS A 540 -2.21 -21.73 0.32
CA LYS A 540 -1.08 -22.06 1.18
C LYS A 540 -0.11 -20.90 1.27
N THR A 541 0.56 -20.81 2.42
CA THR A 541 1.70 -19.93 2.64
C THR A 541 2.94 -20.77 2.91
N ARG A 542 4.12 -20.32 2.45
CA ARG A 542 5.40 -21.00 2.63
C ARG A 542 6.45 -20.06 3.18
N THR A 543 7.49 -20.61 3.76
CA THR A 543 8.69 -19.84 4.10
C THR A 543 9.65 -19.84 2.93
N LEU A 544 10.28 -18.69 2.67
CA LEU A 544 11.32 -18.52 1.66
C LEU A 544 12.72 -18.66 2.31
N ASN A 545 13.63 -19.37 1.68
CA ASN A 545 15.02 -19.44 2.12
C ASN A 545 15.80 -18.17 1.72
N SER A 546 15.43 -17.07 2.33
CA SER A 546 16.09 -15.76 2.19
C SER A 546 15.83 -14.95 3.45
N SER A 547 16.64 -13.93 3.71
CA SER A 547 16.54 -13.11 4.91
C SER A 547 16.45 -11.63 4.58
N THR A 548 15.72 -10.89 5.40
CA THR A 548 15.70 -9.43 5.43
C THR A 548 16.13 -8.96 6.81
N PHE A 549 17.05 -8.00 6.84
CA PHE A 549 17.51 -7.40 8.09
C PHE A 549 16.65 -6.20 8.44
N GLU A 550 16.24 -6.13 9.71
CA GLU A 550 15.37 -5.10 10.29
C GLU A 550 16.00 -4.46 11.53
N GLU A 551 15.45 -3.31 11.93
CA GLU A 551 15.77 -2.65 13.19
C GLU A 551 14.75 -3.04 14.29
N ALA A 552 15.24 -3.50 15.45
CA ALA A 552 14.41 -3.68 16.64
C ALA A 552 14.29 -2.35 17.42
N PRO A 553 13.18 -2.14 18.16
CA PRO A 553 13.04 -0.98 19.04
C PRO A 553 14.13 -0.94 20.11
N LEU A 554 14.86 0.18 20.19
CA LEU A 554 15.97 0.35 21.14
C LEU A 554 15.49 0.68 22.57
N THR A 555 14.29 1.25 22.73
CA THR A 555 13.74 1.67 24.02
C THR A 555 12.55 0.83 24.44
N LEU A 556 12.37 0.65 25.74
CA LEU A 556 11.21 -0.07 26.29
C LEU A 556 9.88 0.58 25.87
N THR A 557 9.83 1.90 25.80
CA THR A 557 8.62 2.63 25.37
C THR A 557 8.26 2.35 23.92
N ALA A 558 9.24 2.36 23.01
CA ALA A 558 9.02 2.02 21.60
C ALA A 558 8.60 0.56 21.44
N TRP A 559 9.25 -0.36 22.17
CA TRP A 559 8.91 -1.77 22.21
C TRP A 559 7.47 -2.00 22.72
N LEU A 560 7.08 -1.37 23.83
CA LEU A 560 5.71 -1.46 24.36
C LEU A 560 4.66 -0.96 23.35
N HIS A 561 4.94 0.14 22.63
CA HIS A 561 4.04 0.65 21.60
C HIS A 561 3.88 -0.34 20.44
N GLN A 562 5.00 -0.90 19.95
CA GLN A 562 4.98 -1.89 18.86
C GLN A 562 4.23 -3.15 19.28
N ARG A 563 4.49 -3.70 20.48
CA ARG A 563 3.81 -4.89 21.00
C ARG A 563 2.33 -4.64 21.27
N THR A 564 1.97 -3.48 21.82
CA THR A 564 0.56 -3.08 21.98
C THR A 564 -0.17 -3.09 20.64
N ARG A 565 0.45 -2.59 19.58
CA ARG A 565 -0.12 -2.60 18.23
C ARG A 565 -0.32 -4.03 17.71
N TRP A 566 0.68 -4.92 17.87
CA TRP A 566 0.59 -6.30 17.43
C TRP A 566 -0.52 -7.06 18.15
N HIS A 567 -0.55 -6.98 19.48
CA HIS A 567 -1.60 -7.64 20.28
C HIS A 567 -2.99 -7.11 19.94
N LYS A 568 -3.13 -5.79 19.74
CA LYS A 568 -4.39 -5.19 19.30
C LYS A 568 -4.85 -5.73 17.93
N GLY A 569 -3.96 -5.84 16.97
CA GLY A 569 -4.27 -6.39 15.65
C GLY A 569 -4.65 -7.87 15.70
N TRP A 570 -4.02 -8.65 16.59
CA TRP A 570 -4.41 -10.06 16.80
C TRP A 570 -5.82 -10.18 17.38
N ILE A 571 -6.21 -9.28 18.31
CA ILE A 571 -7.59 -9.19 18.81
C ILE A 571 -8.55 -8.82 17.68
N GLN A 572 -8.18 -7.87 16.80
CA GLN A 572 -8.99 -7.50 15.62
C GLN A 572 -9.15 -8.70 14.68
N THR A 573 -8.07 -9.39 14.34
CA THR A 573 -8.08 -10.57 13.47
C THR A 573 -9.00 -11.65 14.02
N LEU A 574 -8.91 -11.96 15.32
CA LEU A 574 -9.85 -12.89 15.96
C LEU A 574 -11.30 -12.41 15.91
N ALA A 575 -11.54 -11.12 16.22
CA ALA A 575 -12.88 -10.55 16.20
C ALA A 575 -13.51 -10.65 14.80
N VAL A 576 -12.72 -10.47 13.73
CA VAL A 576 -13.17 -10.62 12.34
C VAL A 576 -13.45 -12.08 12.01
N HIS A 577 -12.49 -12.97 12.21
CA HIS A 577 -12.60 -14.36 11.75
C HIS A 577 -13.52 -15.24 12.62
N LEU A 578 -13.86 -14.79 13.84
CA LEU A 578 -14.84 -15.42 14.70
C LEU A 578 -16.25 -14.80 14.61
N ARG A 579 -16.54 -13.98 13.60
CA ARG A 579 -17.90 -13.48 13.32
C ARG A 579 -18.86 -14.61 12.95
N HIS A 580 -18.35 -15.55 12.16
CA HIS A 580 -19.04 -16.77 11.74
C HIS A 580 -18.16 -18.00 12.03
N PRO A 581 -18.00 -18.41 13.31
CA PRO A 581 -17.01 -19.40 13.74
C PRO A 581 -17.19 -20.74 13.05
N MET A 582 -18.43 -21.18 12.81
CA MET A 582 -18.71 -22.45 12.10
C MET A 582 -18.29 -22.39 10.63
N LEU A 583 -18.46 -21.24 9.95
CA LEU A 583 -17.99 -21.05 8.58
C LEU A 583 -16.46 -21.07 8.54
N THR A 584 -15.82 -20.35 9.44
CA THR A 584 -14.36 -20.33 9.56
C THR A 584 -13.80 -21.73 9.83
N TYR A 585 -14.45 -22.49 10.75
CA TYR A 585 -14.10 -23.88 11.00
C TYR A 585 -14.21 -24.76 9.75
N LYS A 586 -15.30 -24.65 8.98
CA LYS A 586 -15.49 -25.40 7.73
C LYS A 586 -14.44 -25.05 6.68
N GLN A 587 -14.04 -23.78 6.58
CA GLN A 587 -13.05 -23.31 5.61
C GLN A 587 -11.61 -23.70 5.98
N LEU A 588 -11.25 -23.61 7.26
CA LEU A 588 -9.90 -23.92 7.75
C LEU A 588 -9.66 -25.41 8.03
N GLY A 589 -10.74 -26.17 8.32
CA GLY A 589 -10.66 -27.51 8.91
C GLY A 589 -10.24 -27.49 10.38
N VAL A 590 -10.29 -28.66 11.02
CA VAL A 590 -10.04 -28.82 12.47
C VAL A 590 -8.66 -28.26 12.87
N THR A 591 -7.62 -28.69 12.17
CA THR A 591 -6.23 -28.39 12.55
C THR A 591 -5.89 -26.91 12.46
N ASN A 592 -6.22 -26.26 11.31
CA ASN A 592 -5.91 -24.83 11.14
C ASN A 592 -6.84 -23.95 11.97
N PHE A 593 -8.08 -24.37 12.24
CA PHE A 593 -8.96 -23.65 13.15
C PHE A 593 -8.45 -23.72 14.60
N ALA A 594 -8.02 -24.90 15.06
CA ALA A 594 -7.39 -25.06 16.37
C ALA A 594 -6.10 -24.22 16.47
N LEU A 595 -5.28 -24.19 15.39
CA LEU A 595 -4.06 -23.40 15.35
C LEU A 595 -4.34 -21.88 15.34
N LEU A 596 -5.41 -21.43 14.66
CA LEU A 596 -5.90 -20.05 14.73
C LEU A 596 -6.21 -19.65 16.17
N LEU A 597 -7.00 -20.49 16.87
CA LEU A 597 -7.37 -20.23 18.26
C LEU A 597 -6.15 -20.28 19.19
N LEU A 598 -5.27 -21.26 19.02
CA LEU A 598 -4.07 -21.39 19.85
C LEU A 598 -3.11 -20.20 19.66
N THR A 599 -2.85 -19.82 18.43
CA THR A 599 -1.85 -18.77 18.13
C THR A 599 -2.33 -17.39 18.59
N PHE A 600 -3.56 -17.02 18.24
CA PHE A 600 -4.06 -15.66 18.51
C PHE A 600 -4.81 -15.56 19.84
N PHE A 601 -5.73 -16.48 20.14
CA PHE A 601 -6.49 -16.44 21.38
C PHE A 601 -5.70 -17.03 22.55
N GLY A 602 -5.11 -18.21 22.40
CA GLY A 602 -4.34 -18.88 23.46
C GLY A 602 -3.13 -18.05 23.91
N GLY A 603 -2.39 -17.46 22.96
CA GLY A 603 -1.29 -16.55 23.26
C GLY A 603 -1.73 -15.32 24.05
N MET A 604 -2.84 -14.67 23.66
CA MET A 604 -3.39 -13.52 24.40
C MET A 604 -3.91 -13.92 25.77
N LEU A 605 -4.60 -15.06 25.85
CA LEU A 605 -5.13 -15.59 27.09
C LEU A 605 -4.02 -15.84 28.12
N CYS A 606 -2.89 -16.45 27.71
CA CYS A 606 -1.73 -16.65 28.56
C CYS A 606 -1.18 -15.32 29.12
N LEU A 607 -1.10 -14.28 28.29
CA LEU A 607 -0.62 -12.97 28.71
C LEU A 607 -1.60 -12.27 29.68
N TRP A 608 -2.90 -12.36 29.43
CA TRP A 608 -3.90 -11.74 30.32
C TRP A 608 -4.00 -12.43 31.67
N ALA A 609 -3.78 -13.72 31.69
CA ALA A 609 -3.87 -14.50 32.92
C ALA A 609 -2.53 -14.70 33.63
N ALA A 610 -1.43 -14.15 33.12
CA ALA A 610 -0.13 -14.26 33.75
C ALA A 610 -0.07 -13.83 35.21
N PRO A 611 -0.78 -12.77 35.68
CA PRO A 611 -0.83 -12.44 37.10
C PRO A 611 -1.49 -13.57 37.94
N LEU A 612 -2.57 -14.18 37.43
CA LEU A 612 -3.23 -15.27 38.10
C LEU A 612 -2.34 -16.53 38.19
N THR A 613 -1.66 -16.86 37.07
CA THR A 613 -0.69 -17.96 37.04
C THR A 613 0.46 -17.71 38.01
N ALA A 614 0.97 -16.51 38.12
CA ALA A 614 2.03 -16.15 39.07
C ALA A 614 1.55 -16.34 40.54
N LEU A 615 0.34 -15.91 40.88
CA LEU A 615 -0.25 -16.11 42.19
C LEU A 615 -0.44 -17.60 42.54
N MET A 616 -0.87 -18.41 41.55
CA MET A 616 -1.03 -19.84 41.75
C MET A 616 0.29 -20.57 41.94
N PHE A 617 1.33 -20.21 41.16
CA PHE A 617 2.70 -20.73 41.40
C PHE A 617 3.25 -20.28 42.75
N GLY A 618 3.00 -19.03 43.16
CA GLY A 618 3.35 -18.55 44.51
C GLY A 618 2.69 -19.37 45.62
N LYS A 619 1.38 -19.65 45.47
CA LYS A 619 0.65 -20.53 46.42
C LYS A 619 1.24 -21.93 46.44
N LEU A 620 1.56 -22.53 45.30
CA LEU A 620 2.19 -23.84 45.20
C LEU A 620 3.57 -23.86 45.89
N THR A 621 4.36 -22.84 45.70
CA THR A 621 5.68 -22.70 46.36
C THR A 621 5.53 -22.61 47.87
N LEU A 622 4.57 -21.85 48.37
CA LEU A 622 4.28 -21.71 49.80
C LEU A 622 3.78 -23.03 50.38
N ASN A 623 2.91 -23.72 49.69
CA ASN A 623 2.42 -25.06 50.10
C ASN A 623 3.58 -26.03 50.14
N PHE A 624 4.48 -26.06 49.17
CA PHE A 624 5.65 -26.90 49.15
C PHE A 624 6.60 -26.60 50.33
N TYR A 625 6.79 -25.33 50.67
CA TYR A 625 7.55 -24.94 51.85
C TYR A 625 6.94 -25.49 53.15
N ASN A 626 5.60 -25.49 53.25
CA ASN A 626 4.90 -25.90 54.44
C ASN A 626 4.72 -27.44 54.56
N THR A 627 4.48 -28.13 53.43
CA THR A 627 4.08 -29.55 53.39
C THR A 627 5.02 -30.46 52.62
N GLY A 628 6.10 -29.89 52.07
CA GLY A 628 7.07 -30.63 51.25
C GLY A 628 6.41 -31.22 49.99
N LEU A 629 6.78 -32.45 49.66
CA LEU A 629 6.28 -33.15 48.47
C LEU A 629 4.76 -33.41 48.47
N GLN A 630 4.09 -33.32 49.63
CA GLN A 630 2.62 -33.45 49.73
C GLN A 630 1.87 -32.28 49.08
N ALA A 631 2.55 -31.17 48.79
CA ALA A 631 2.00 -30.05 48.02
C ALA A 631 1.71 -30.40 46.56
N PHE A 632 2.34 -31.44 46.01
CA PHE A 632 2.19 -31.83 44.60
C PHE A 632 1.02 -32.81 44.43
N ASP A 633 -0.18 -32.25 44.31
CA ASP A 633 -1.32 -32.97 43.78
C ASP A 633 -1.25 -33.17 42.26
N ALA A 634 -2.11 -33.99 41.70
CA ALA A 634 -2.14 -34.28 40.26
C ALA A 634 -2.27 -33.03 39.41
N PHE A 635 -2.97 -32.00 39.91
CA PHE A 635 -3.17 -30.73 39.21
C PHE A 635 -1.90 -29.87 39.18
N SER A 636 -1.20 -29.78 40.31
CA SER A 636 0.09 -29.08 40.41
C SER A 636 1.14 -29.68 39.48
N ILE A 637 1.17 -31.03 39.43
CA ILE A 637 2.04 -31.79 38.50
C ILE A 637 1.69 -31.46 37.07
N TYR A 638 0.40 -31.48 36.70
CA TYR A 638 -0.08 -31.09 35.36
C TYR A 638 0.36 -29.65 34.99
N ALA A 639 0.13 -28.67 35.87
CA ALA A 639 0.49 -27.27 35.63
C ALA A 639 1.97 -27.09 35.47
N MET A 640 2.78 -27.78 36.27
CA MET A 640 4.24 -27.79 36.16
C MET A 640 4.71 -28.37 34.82
N PHE A 641 4.13 -29.47 34.36
CA PHE A 641 4.42 -30.04 33.04
C PHE A 641 4.11 -29.05 31.94
N CYS A 642 2.91 -28.42 31.93
CA CYS A 642 2.56 -27.43 30.91
C CYS A 642 3.51 -26.25 30.89
N PHE A 643 3.93 -25.75 32.08
CA PHE A 643 4.92 -24.67 32.17
C PHE A 643 6.30 -25.09 31.63
N LEU A 644 6.78 -26.27 32.06
CA LEU A 644 8.07 -26.79 31.60
C LEU A 644 8.09 -27.04 30.09
N PHE A 645 7.01 -27.59 29.51
CA PHE A 645 6.90 -27.73 28.05
C PHE A 645 6.84 -26.38 27.36
N GLY A 646 6.09 -25.41 27.87
CA GLY A 646 6.00 -24.06 27.33
C GLY A 646 7.35 -23.34 27.31
N LEU A 647 8.01 -23.31 28.46
CA LEU A 647 9.34 -22.71 28.60
C LEU A 647 10.39 -23.52 27.84
N GLY A 648 10.43 -24.84 27.99
CA GLY A 648 11.37 -25.74 27.33
C GLY A 648 11.28 -25.65 25.81
N GLY A 649 10.07 -25.69 25.23
CA GLY A 649 9.84 -25.51 23.80
C GLY A 649 10.33 -24.15 23.31
N THR A 650 10.12 -23.10 24.10
CA THR A 650 10.65 -21.77 23.77
C THR A 650 12.17 -21.74 23.82
N VAL A 651 12.79 -22.24 24.88
CA VAL A 651 14.26 -22.31 25.04
C VAL A 651 14.90 -23.08 23.90
N VAL A 652 14.37 -24.27 23.58
CA VAL A 652 14.91 -25.12 22.51
C VAL A 652 14.86 -24.41 21.15
N THR A 653 13.73 -23.79 20.82
CA THR A 653 13.60 -23.05 19.55
C THR A 653 14.47 -21.78 19.49
N VAL A 654 14.67 -21.09 20.62
CA VAL A 654 15.60 -19.95 20.74
C VAL A 654 17.03 -20.41 20.53
N LEU A 655 17.46 -21.48 21.18
CA LEU A 655 18.82 -22.03 21.03
C LEU A 655 19.08 -22.46 19.58
N GLN A 656 18.15 -23.17 18.96
CA GLN A 656 18.27 -23.61 17.57
C GLN A 656 18.26 -22.43 16.58
N GLY A 657 17.35 -21.46 16.74
CA GLY A 657 17.27 -20.30 15.87
C GLY A 657 18.49 -19.40 15.99
N SER A 658 18.95 -19.14 17.20
CA SER A 658 20.18 -18.34 17.43
C SER A 658 21.44 -19.03 16.89
N ALA A 659 21.56 -20.34 17.03
CA ALA A 659 22.66 -21.10 16.45
C ALA A 659 22.69 -20.98 14.90
N LYS A 660 21.51 -21.02 14.24
CA LYS A 660 21.41 -20.81 12.78
C LYS A 660 21.86 -19.42 12.33
N ARG A 661 21.66 -18.41 13.16
CA ARG A 661 22.09 -17.03 12.90
C ARG A 661 23.53 -16.73 13.33
N GLY A 662 24.24 -17.74 13.86
CA GLY A 662 25.65 -17.62 14.25
C GLY A 662 25.91 -16.87 15.55
N PHE A 663 24.85 -16.59 16.35
CA PHE A 663 25.05 -16.00 17.68
C PHE A 663 24.69 -16.97 18.82
N ARG A 664 25.50 -16.97 19.88
CA ARG A 664 25.27 -17.83 21.04
C ARG A 664 24.46 -17.12 22.10
N ALA A 665 23.42 -17.80 22.60
CA ALA A 665 22.66 -17.32 23.75
C ALA A 665 23.42 -17.62 25.03
N ARG A 666 23.57 -16.65 25.91
CA ARG A 666 24.16 -16.80 27.25
C ARG A 666 23.13 -17.37 28.21
N SER A 667 23.58 -18.15 29.22
CA SER A 667 22.67 -18.79 30.17
C SER A 667 21.75 -17.80 30.89
N TRP A 668 22.24 -16.63 31.28
CA TRP A 668 21.42 -15.60 31.94
C TRP A 668 20.38 -14.96 31.00
N GLU A 669 20.71 -14.84 29.69
CA GLU A 669 19.76 -14.34 28.66
C GLU A 669 18.60 -15.31 28.52
N ILE A 670 18.86 -16.61 28.50
CA ILE A 670 17.83 -17.66 28.48
C ILE A 670 17.02 -17.64 29.77
N ALA A 671 17.67 -17.58 30.95
CA ALA A 671 16.97 -17.51 32.24
C ALA A 671 16.09 -16.27 32.38
N SER A 672 16.37 -15.20 31.61
CA SER A 672 15.61 -13.96 31.62
C SER A 672 14.38 -13.94 30.69
N ILE A 673 14.14 -14.99 29.89
CA ILE A 673 12.97 -15.09 29.00
C ILE A 673 11.64 -14.86 29.75
N PRO A 674 11.38 -15.41 30.94
CA PRO A 674 10.14 -15.13 31.68
C PRO A 674 9.95 -13.64 32.00
N PHE A 675 11.01 -12.88 32.29
CA PHE A 675 10.92 -11.44 32.51
C PHE A 675 10.51 -10.70 31.23
N TYR A 676 10.99 -11.13 30.07
CA TYR A 676 10.57 -10.59 28.78
C TYR A 676 9.06 -10.85 28.52
N TRP A 677 8.54 -12.00 28.93
CA TRP A 677 7.10 -12.29 28.85
C TRP A 677 6.25 -11.37 29.73
N VAL A 678 6.76 -10.99 30.92
CA VAL A 678 6.07 -10.03 31.81
C VAL A 678 5.86 -8.70 31.11
N LEU A 679 6.85 -8.21 30.32
CA LEU A 679 6.66 -7.00 29.51
C LEU A 679 5.56 -7.18 28.47
N GLY A 680 5.44 -8.37 27.88
CA GLY A 680 4.34 -8.73 26.98
C GLY A 680 2.96 -8.63 27.64
N CYS A 681 2.84 -8.99 28.94
CA CYS A 681 1.58 -8.84 29.68
C CYS A 681 1.13 -7.37 29.74
N PHE A 682 2.01 -6.44 30.07
CA PHE A 682 1.67 -5.01 30.09
C PHE A 682 1.22 -4.51 28.70
N ALA A 683 1.93 -4.91 27.64
CA ALA A 683 1.54 -4.57 26.28
C ALA A 683 0.17 -5.13 25.89
N SER A 684 -0.15 -6.36 26.33
CA SER A 684 -1.42 -7.02 26.02
C SER A 684 -2.62 -6.40 26.73
N TYR A 685 -2.50 -6.02 28.00
CA TYR A 685 -3.54 -5.26 28.70
C TYR A 685 -3.79 -3.90 28.08
N LYS A 686 -2.72 -3.19 27.74
CA LYS A 686 -2.83 -1.93 27.02
C LYS A 686 -3.51 -2.09 25.66
N ALA A 687 -3.21 -3.19 24.95
CA ALA A 687 -3.85 -3.52 23.67
C ALA A 687 -5.35 -3.74 23.82
N LEU A 688 -5.79 -4.43 24.89
CA LEU A 688 -7.19 -4.64 25.16
C LEU A 688 -7.94 -3.33 25.39
N ILE A 689 -7.34 -2.42 26.19
CA ILE A 689 -7.88 -1.08 26.45
C ILE A 689 -7.93 -0.25 25.14
N GLU A 690 -6.84 -0.23 24.36
CA GLU A 690 -6.81 0.49 23.10
C GLU A 690 -7.80 -0.08 22.08
N PHE A 691 -7.98 -1.39 22.02
CA PHE A 691 -8.98 -2.02 21.15
C PHE A 691 -10.41 -1.60 21.54
N ALA A 692 -10.68 -1.47 22.84
CA ALA A 692 -11.97 -1.00 23.32
C ALA A 692 -12.26 0.47 22.98
N ILE A 693 -11.26 1.35 23.05
CA ILE A 693 -11.43 2.80 22.93
C ILE A 693 -11.10 3.31 21.52
N LYS A 694 -9.97 2.86 20.94
CA LYS A 694 -9.40 3.36 19.67
C LYS A 694 -8.93 2.20 18.78
N PRO A 695 -9.84 1.36 18.22
CA PRO A 695 -9.48 0.12 17.54
C PRO A 695 -8.57 0.35 16.32
N HIS A 696 -8.80 1.40 15.51
CA HIS A 696 -8.06 1.67 14.28
C HIS A 696 -6.89 2.65 14.47
N TYR A 697 -6.58 3.06 15.71
CA TYR A 697 -5.46 3.94 15.96
C TYR A 697 -4.15 3.22 15.69
N TRP A 698 -3.38 3.73 14.73
CA TRP A 698 -2.04 3.28 14.40
C TRP A 698 -1.03 4.33 14.86
N ARG A 699 -0.04 3.93 15.66
CA ARG A 699 1.07 4.76 16.07
C ARG A 699 2.31 4.35 15.31
N LYS A 700 2.91 5.31 14.60
CA LYS A 700 4.17 5.09 13.89
C LYS A 700 5.29 4.71 14.88
N THR A 701 6.10 3.73 14.53
CA THR A 701 7.38 3.44 15.17
C THR A 701 8.43 4.33 14.52
N GLU A 702 9.33 4.93 15.29
CA GLU A 702 10.45 5.71 14.76
C GLU A 702 11.57 4.76 14.35
N HIS A 703 12.09 4.92 13.13
CA HIS A 703 13.16 4.10 12.53
C HIS A 703 14.40 4.95 12.24
N GLY A 704 15.53 4.31 11.92
CA GLY A 704 16.78 5.02 11.62
C GLY A 704 17.53 5.54 12.83
N MET A 705 17.22 5.04 14.02
CA MET A 705 17.90 5.43 15.28
C MET A 705 19.24 4.70 15.48
N VAL A 706 19.45 3.59 14.77
CA VAL A 706 20.69 2.84 14.83
C VAL A 706 21.74 3.54 13.96
N ARG A 707 22.71 4.21 14.60
CA ARG A 707 23.88 4.70 13.88
C ARG A 707 24.75 3.48 13.54
N HIS A 708 24.69 3.01 12.29
CA HIS A 708 25.68 2.08 11.79
C HIS A 708 27.06 2.74 11.93
N ARG A 709 27.84 2.33 12.93
CA ARG A 709 29.22 2.79 13.12
C ARG A 709 29.99 2.46 11.85
N GLY A 710 30.32 3.52 11.09
CA GLY A 710 30.91 3.43 9.77
C GLY A 710 32.18 2.57 9.77
N GLY A 711 32.31 1.74 8.75
CA GLY A 711 33.60 1.39 8.18
C GLY A 711 34.26 0.09 8.61
N LYS A 712 33.60 -0.88 9.20
CA LYS A 712 34.04 -2.27 9.03
C LYS A 712 33.10 -2.95 8.04
N LYS A 713 33.64 -3.29 6.86
CA LYS A 713 33.02 -4.27 5.95
C LYS A 713 32.84 -5.56 6.75
N GLU A 714 31.69 -5.69 7.42
CA GLU A 714 31.26 -7.00 7.89
C GLU A 714 31.03 -7.82 6.63
N ARG A 715 31.84 -8.86 6.48
CA ARG A 715 31.62 -9.87 5.46
C ARG A 715 30.21 -10.36 5.63
N PRO A 716 29.44 -10.51 4.56
CA PRO A 716 28.14 -11.15 4.65
C PRO A 716 28.36 -12.48 5.36
N ILE A 717 27.65 -12.71 6.46
CA ILE A 717 27.65 -14.00 7.13
C ILE A 717 27.03 -14.95 6.12
N VAL A 718 27.89 -15.64 5.37
CA VAL A 718 27.48 -16.74 4.50
C VAL A 718 27.08 -17.85 5.45
N ILE A 719 25.77 -17.99 5.65
CA ILE A 719 25.19 -19.09 6.41
C ILE A 719 25.45 -20.35 5.57
N GLY A 720 26.50 -21.09 5.87
CA GLY A 720 26.77 -22.36 5.19
C GLY A 720 28.22 -22.73 4.89
N ALA A 721 29.24 -21.91 5.19
CA ALA A 721 30.61 -22.36 5.01
C ALA A 721 30.99 -23.33 6.13
N LYS A 722 30.93 -24.63 5.88
CA LYS A 722 31.66 -25.64 6.67
C LYS A 722 33.14 -25.23 6.66
N ARG A 723 33.71 -24.93 7.82
CA ARG A 723 35.14 -25.01 8.01
C ARG A 723 35.49 -26.51 8.13
N ASN A 724 36.24 -27.03 7.15
CA ASN A 724 36.96 -28.27 7.31
C ASN A 724 37.97 -28.15 8.45
#